data_33a9fc16260da5e5b473db4f852817c4
#
_entry.id   33a9fc16260da5e5b473db4f852817c4
#
_cell.length_a   1.000
_cell.length_b   1.000
_cell.length_c   1.000
_cell.angle_alpha   90.00
_cell.angle_beta   90.00
_cell.angle_gamma   90.00
#
_symmetry.space_group_name_H-M   'P 1'
#
loop_
_entity.id
_entity.type
_entity.pdbx_description
1 polymer ?
#
loop_
_entity_poly.entity_id
_entity_poly.type
_entity_poly.pdbx_seq_one_letter_code
_entity_poly.pdbx_strand_id
1 'polypeptide(L)'
;MNLSQPGRYHRTATYPVYLNAQDPAEETVAEISTATPDGNTVIYTDAAAKRIGFLDIGDPAKPVGKGILSLAELGHADDQPTSVAAIGDYVLVVVDTTGGDFPHPSGRVDVVRVADRTRVRSIDLAGQPDSIAISPDGAFAAIAMENQRDEEATPPGGEEGDLPQPPTGFVQLVDLAGAPDRWTARRVDFDVSAARAAGLDTPEDLEPEYVSINSRGQVAVTLQENNGFAIIDGRSGAVSKIFSAGSVSVNGIDTAEDGVIDQTGSIPDTPREPDAIGWVDDGHVATANEGDWKGGTRGWTIFDAATGEVVWDAGNSLEQLAVRTGLHNESRAGAKGPEPEGLAITEIGGRPTALIASERSNFVAAYDVSDVTAPKFRQIMPTTPGPEGVLTIPARDLLVISSEEDNPEKRVRASVSVYGYGETYAEDGGMAFPSIVSGDVDGAPIGWGALGALSADPSDGDRLFTATDVAFGPSRVLGVDVSKTPAVIDSALPVTEDGQPVTLDIEGLAARPDGGFVLAVEGEDGPGNQLVYVSADGSIERRVPLPPDVAARLGGQGLEGVAVDGDCVWVAVQREVKGDPKGVVRLGRYSPDRDRWEWFGYQLEGTSAEGDWIGLSEIAVHDGALLVLERDKLNGPDARVKGIYRVEMPDDAEGMSAQGAPKVLRKTLARNLLPDLQATNGFAQEKVEGFAIAGNGKLYVVTDNDGLDDANGETQFFDLGPAGEALKG
;
A
#
# COMPACT_ATOMS: atom_id res chain seq x y z
N MET A 1 -1.24 -18.48 8.38
CA MET A 1 -2.62 -17.93 8.23
C MET A 1 -3.52 -19.00 7.65
N ASN A 2 -4.77 -19.14 8.13
CA ASN A 2 -5.71 -20.10 7.56
C ASN A 2 -6.63 -19.37 6.57
N LEU A 3 -6.34 -19.43 5.28
CA LEU A 3 -7.08 -18.76 4.21
C LEU A 3 -8.42 -19.45 3.84
N SER A 4 -8.74 -20.57 4.45
CA SER A 4 -9.92 -21.41 4.12
C SER A 4 -11.16 -21.12 4.97
N GLN A 5 -11.29 -19.94 5.57
CA GLN A 5 -12.46 -19.60 6.39
C GLN A 5 -13.64 -19.19 5.50
N PRO A 6 -14.85 -19.71 5.70
CA PRO A 6 -16.04 -19.23 5.01
C PRO A 6 -16.32 -17.77 5.43
N GLY A 7 -16.64 -16.93 4.45
CA GLY A 7 -16.87 -15.50 4.62
C GLY A 7 -15.57 -14.70 4.70
N ARG A 8 -15.02 -14.40 3.55
CA ARG A 8 -13.86 -13.50 3.36
C ARG A 8 -14.21 -12.39 2.39
N TYR A 9 -13.42 -11.34 2.42
CA TYR A 9 -13.45 -10.28 1.42
C TYR A 9 -12.69 -10.72 0.16
N HIS A 10 -13.24 -10.38 -0.99
CA HIS A 10 -12.66 -10.60 -2.32
C HIS A 10 -12.52 -9.26 -3.02
N ARG A 11 -11.32 -8.88 -3.46
CA ARG A 11 -11.13 -7.67 -4.25
C ARG A 11 -11.80 -7.86 -5.61
N THR A 12 -12.83 -7.08 -5.88
CA THR A 12 -13.59 -7.14 -7.14
C THR A 12 -13.06 -6.17 -8.18
N ALA A 13 -12.52 -5.03 -7.75
CA ALA A 13 -11.91 -4.04 -8.63
C ALA A 13 -11.02 -3.07 -7.85
N THR A 14 -10.08 -2.44 -8.55
CA THR A 14 -9.34 -1.24 -8.13
C THR A 14 -9.49 -0.21 -9.25
N TYR A 15 -10.09 0.95 -8.93
CA TYR A 15 -10.37 2.01 -9.89
C TYR A 15 -9.44 3.20 -9.64
N PRO A 16 -8.47 3.47 -10.53
CA PRO A 16 -7.61 4.64 -10.43
C PRO A 16 -8.43 5.92 -10.65
N VAL A 17 -8.43 6.84 -9.66
CA VAL A 17 -9.36 7.99 -9.71
C VAL A 17 -9.01 9.02 -10.77
N TYR A 18 -7.77 9.06 -11.26
CA TYR A 18 -7.40 9.91 -12.38
C TYR A 18 -8.20 9.61 -13.66
N LEU A 19 -8.76 8.39 -13.81
CA LEU A 19 -9.64 8.06 -14.94
C LEU A 19 -10.97 8.83 -14.91
N ASN A 20 -11.33 9.41 -13.76
CA ASN A 20 -12.50 10.26 -13.60
C ASN A 20 -12.20 11.74 -13.88
N ALA A 21 -10.90 12.09 -13.99
CA ALA A 21 -10.40 13.42 -14.32
C ALA A 21 -10.38 13.66 -15.84
N GLN A 22 -10.22 14.92 -16.25
CA GLN A 22 -10.10 15.29 -17.66
C GLN A 22 -8.63 15.21 -18.13
N ASP A 23 -7.69 15.41 -17.21
CA ASP A 23 -6.25 15.36 -17.47
C ASP A 23 -5.62 14.23 -16.64
N PRO A 24 -5.11 13.15 -17.24
CA PRO A 24 -4.48 12.06 -16.51
C PRO A 24 -3.12 12.44 -15.90
N ALA A 25 -2.54 13.58 -16.25
CA ALA A 25 -1.33 14.10 -15.64
C ALA A 25 -1.59 14.96 -14.39
N GLU A 26 -2.87 15.27 -14.10
CA GLU A 26 -3.27 15.95 -12.89
C GLU A 26 -3.11 15.01 -11.69
N GLU A 27 -2.59 15.55 -10.58
CA GLU A 27 -2.62 14.86 -9.30
C GLU A 27 -4.06 14.76 -8.81
N THR A 28 -4.47 13.56 -8.41
CA THR A 28 -5.84 13.25 -8.01
C THR A 28 -5.81 12.29 -6.83
N VAL A 29 -6.60 12.54 -5.80
CA VAL A 29 -6.63 11.70 -4.61
C VAL A 29 -8.02 11.11 -4.37
N ALA A 30 -8.10 10.10 -3.53
CA ALA A 30 -9.34 9.63 -2.94
C ALA A 30 -9.07 9.41 -1.45
N GLU A 31 -9.66 10.27 -0.64
CA GLU A 31 -9.51 10.25 0.81
C GLU A 31 -10.80 9.68 1.43
N ILE A 32 -11.68 10.51 1.91
CA ILE A 32 -12.93 10.08 2.55
C ILE A 32 -14.02 9.81 1.50
N SER A 33 -14.75 8.75 1.69
CA SER A 33 -15.84 8.36 0.78
C SER A 33 -17.15 8.03 1.51
N THR A 34 -18.25 8.20 0.77
CA THR A 34 -19.60 7.82 1.18
C THR A 34 -20.33 7.14 0.03
N ALA A 35 -21.46 6.48 0.31
CA ALA A 35 -22.29 5.87 -0.72
C ALA A 35 -23.72 6.39 -0.68
N THR A 36 -24.36 6.45 -1.83
CA THR A 36 -25.81 6.66 -1.93
C THR A 36 -26.57 5.58 -1.15
N PRO A 37 -27.80 5.84 -0.67
CA PRO A 37 -28.54 4.88 0.15
C PRO A 37 -28.80 3.52 -0.51
N ASP A 38 -28.81 3.46 -1.84
CA ASP A 38 -28.91 2.21 -2.61
C ASP A 38 -27.54 1.49 -2.76
N GLY A 39 -26.45 2.13 -2.31
CA GLY A 39 -25.09 1.61 -2.36
C GLY A 39 -24.49 1.52 -3.78
N ASN A 40 -25.10 2.16 -4.78
CA ASN A 40 -24.65 2.02 -6.17
C ASN A 40 -23.69 3.11 -6.63
N THR A 41 -23.65 4.25 -5.94
CA THR A 41 -22.73 5.34 -6.26
C THR A 41 -21.87 5.66 -5.04
N VAL A 42 -20.56 5.57 -5.20
CA VAL A 42 -19.57 6.09 -4.25
C VAL A 42 -19.27 7.54 -4.61
N ILE A 43 -19.19 8.38 -3.59
CA ILE A 43 -18.80 9.80 -3.70
C ILE A 43 -17.58 9.95 -2.81
N TYR A 44 -16.49 10.49 -3.34
CA TYR A 44 -15.21 10.60 -2.63
C TYR A 44 -14.67 12.04 -2.69
N THR A 45 -13.90 12.42 -1.69
CA THR A 45 -13.13 13.66 -1.68
C THR A 45 -11.87 13.52 -2.52
N ASP A 46 -11.51 14.57 -3.23
CA ASP A 46 -10.27 14.75 -3.96
C ASP A 46 -9.74 16.15 -3.59
N ALA A 47 -9.06 16.21 -2.43
CA ALA A 47 -8.59 17.46 -1.86
C ALA A 47 -7.46 18.06 -2.70
N ALA A 48 -6.58 17.25 -3.26
CA ALA A 48 -5.50 17.71 -4.14
C ALA A 48 -6.04 18.52 -5.33
N ALA A 49 -7.10 18.00 -5.97
CA ALA A 49 -7.75 18.69 -7.10
C ALA A 49 -8.98 19.53 -6.69
N LYS A 50 -9.25 19.71 -5.38
CA LYS A 50 -10.29 20.59 -4.82
C LYS A 50 -11.69 20.31 -5.37
N ARG A 51 -12.10 19.04 -5.29
CA ARG A 51 -13.36 18.55 -5.87
C ARG A 51 -13.89 17.31 -5.16
N ILE A 52 -15.09 16.88 -5.49
CA ILE A 52 -15.59 15.55 -5.18
C ILE A 52 -15.78 14.75 -6.46
N GLY A 53 -15.50 13.45 -6.39
CA GLY A 53 -15.68 12.50 -7.49
C GLY A 53 -16.89 11.59 -7.28
N PHE A 54 -17.46 11.09 -8.37
CA PHE A 54 -18.59 10.16 -8.37
C PHE A 54 -18.20 8.89 -9.12
N LEU A 55 -18.44 7.73 -8.51
CA LEU A 55 -18.10 6.43 -9.05
C LEU A 55 -19.30 5.49 -8.98
N ASP A 56 -19.75 4.98 -10.11
CA ASP A 56 -20.79 3.95 -10.17
C ASP A 56 -20.17 2.58 -9.87
N ILE A 57 -20.65 1.94 -8.82
CA ILE A 57 -20.32 0.58 -8.41
C ILE A 57 -21.53 -0.36 -8.43
N GLY A 58 -22.53 -0.05 -9.26
CA GLY A 58 -23.70 -0.92 -9.48
C GLY A 58 -23.28 -2.34 -9.85
N ASP A 59 -22.25 -2.46 -10.69
CA ASP A 59 -21.44 -3.68 -10.86
C ASP A 59 -20.10 -3.48 -10.13
N PRO A 60 -19.88 -4.09 -8.96
CA PRO A 60 -18.69 -3.88 -8.16
C PRO A 60 -17.40 -4.41 -8.80
N ALA A 61 -17.53 -5.28 -9.81
CA ALA A 61 -16.39 -5.77 -10.60
C ALA A 61 -16.01 -4.82 -11.75
N LYS A 62 -16.84 -3.80 -12.01
CA LYS A 62 -16.63 -2.85 -13.13
C LYS A 62 -17.02 -1.44 -12.75
N PRO A 63 -16.33 -0.83 -11.78
CA PRO A 63 -16.57 0.56 -11.42
C PRO A 63 -16.44 1.51 -12.62
N VAL A 64 -17.31 2.52 -12.69
CA VAL A 64 -17.34 3.48 -13.80
C VAL A 64 -17.37 4.89 -13.25
N GLY A 65 -16.39 5.71 -13.62
CA GLY A 65 -16.37 7.13 -13.30
C GLY A 65 -17.60 7.87 -13.86
N LYS A 66 -18.24 8.66 -13.02
CA LYS A 66 -19.41 9.49 -13.37
C LYS A 66 -19.05 10.97 -13.45
N GLY A 67 -17.77 11.30 -13.37
CA GLY A 67 -17.25 12.65 -13.40
C GLY A 67 -17.16 13.28 -12.00
N ILE A 68 -16.85 14.54 -11.96
CA ILE A 68 -16.47 15.31 -10.77
C ILE A 68 -17.42 16.50 -10.56
N LEU A 69 -17.36 17.10 -9.36
CA LEU A 69 -17.91 18.42 -9.05
C LEU A 69 -16.79 19.24 -8.39
N SER A 70 -16.33 20.30 -9.08
CA SER A 70 -15.31 21.20 -8.57
C SER A 70 -15.89 22.13 -7.51
N LEU A 71 -15.19 22.34 -6.40
CA LEU A 71 -15.59 23.27 -5.37
C LEU A 71 -15.48 24.74 -5.83
N ALA A 72 -14.61 25.03 -6.81
CA ALA A 72 -14.56 26.34 -7.46
C ALA A 72 -15.90 26.75 -8.12
N GLU A 73 -16.72 25.77 -8.55
CA GLU A 73 -18.07 26.04 -9.07
C GLU A 73 -19.06 26.42 -7.94
N LEU A 74 -18.74 26.05 -6.70
CA LEU A 74 -19.59 26.28 -5.53
C LEU A 74 -19.09 27.44 -4.64
N GLY A 75 -17.81 27.81 -4.72
CA GLY A 75 -17.19 28.79 -3.86
C GLY A 75 -15.93 29.40 -4.46
N HIS A 76 -14.82 29.27 -3.77
CA HIS A 76 -13.51 29.73 -4.20
C HIS A 76 -12.66 28.59 -4.79
N ALA A 77 -11.68 28.94 -5.58
CA ALA A 77 -10.77 27.96 -6.18
C ALA A 77 -9.85 27.25 -5.16
N ASP A 78 -9.71 27.83 -3.98
CA ASP A 78 -8.87 27.29 -2.91
C ASP A 78 -9.65 26.48 -1.87
N ASP A 79 -10.98 26.39 -2.01
CA ASP A 79 -11.82 25.58 -1.12
C ASP A 79 -11.46 24.08 -1.26
N GLN A 80 -11.29 23.38 -0.14
CA GLN A 80 -10.92 21.97 -0.10
C GLN A 80 -12.03 21.12 0.52
N PRO A 81 -12.38 19.95 -0.07
CA PRO A 81 -13.28 19.01 0.59
C PRO A 81 -12.47 18.21 1.62
N THR A 82 -12.93 18.15 2.86
CA THR A 82 -12.33 17.33 3.91
C THR A 82 -13.11 16.04 4.12
N SER A 83 -14.44 16.08 4.06
CA SER A 83 -15.25 14.88 4.27
C SER A 83 -16.58 14.93 3.53
N VAL A 84 -17.22 13.77 3.36
CA VAL A 84 -18.52 13.60 2.70
C VAL A 84 -19.42 12.63 3.44
N ALA A 85 -20.73 12.93 3.48
CA ALA A 85 -21.73 12.01 4.02
C ALA A 85 -23.04 12.07 3.22
N ALA A 86 -23.54 10.92 2.76
CA ALA A 86 -24.76 10.84 1.98
C ALA A 86 -26.00 10.67 2.87
N ILE A 87 -27.08 11.40 2.54
CA ILE A 87 -28.37 11.28 3.19
C ILE A 87 -29.51 11.46 2.19
N GLY A 88 -30.35 10.46 2.02
CA GLY A 88 -31.45 10.47 1.05
C GLY A 88 -30.94 10.78 -0.35
N ASP A 89 -31.46 11.85 -0.95
CA ASP A 89 -31.08 12.29 -2.31
C ASP A 89 -29.87 13.22 -2.33
N TYR A 90 -29.23 13.47 -1.19
CA TYR A 90 -28.18 14.47 -1.02
C TYR A 90 -26.86 13.86 -0.53
N VAL A 91 -25.79 14.56 -0.82
CA VAL A 91 -24.50 14.44 -0.15
C VAL A 91 -24.18 15.74 0.56
N LEU A 92 -23.77 15.64 1.82
CA LEU A 92 -23.19 16.72 2.58
C LEU A 92 -21.68 16.72 2.28
N VAL A 93 -21.19 17.81 1.74
CA VAL A 93 -19.78 18.01 1.44
C VAL A 93 -19.22 19.00 2.46
N VAL A 94 -18.33 18.53 3.29
CA VAL A 94 -17.63 19.37 4.27
C VAL A 94 -16.47 20.03 3.57
N VAL A 95 -16.34 21.34 3.73
CA VAL A 95 -15.40 22.16 2.95
C VAL A 95 -14.63 23.06 3.88
N ASP A 96 -13.31 22.90 3.90
CA ASP A 96 -12.40 23.87 4.47
C ASP A 96 -12.25 25.08 3.54
N THR A 97 -12.41 26.26 4.09
CA THR A 97 -12.25 27.54 3.40
C THR A 97 -11.21 28.44 4.08
N THR A 98 -10.42 27.89 5.00
CA THR A 98 -9.39 28.58 5.78
C THR A 98 -8.31 29.19 4.89
N GLY A 99 -7.89 28.44 3.85
CA GLY A 99 -6.91 28.91 2.88
C GLY A 99 -5.56 29.28 3.49
N GLY A 100 -5.15 28.61 4.58
CA GLY A 100 -3.91 28.86 5.30
C GLY A 100 -3.96 30.02 6.29
N ASP A 101 -5.12 30.65 6.54
CA ASP A 101 -5.29 31.66 7.58
C ASP A 101 -5.73 31.00 8.91
N PHE A 102 -4.88 30.15 9.46
CA PHE A 102 -5.17 29.35 10.67
C PHE A 102 -5.66 30.17 11.88
N PRO A 103 -5.23 31.43 12.12
CA PRO A 103 -5.83 32.28 13.15
C PRO A 103 -7.30 32.67 12.90
N HIS A 104 -7.79 32.53 11.68
CA HIS A 104 -9.18 32.83 11.29
C HIS A 104 -9.80 31.67 10.51
N PRO A 105 -9.85 30.47 11.10
CA PRO A 105 -10.34 29.28 10.41
C PRO A 105 -11.79 29.45 9.98
N SER A 106 -12.11 28.90 8.82
CA SER A 106 -13.46 28.98 8.27
C SER A 106 -13.80 27.74 7.45
N GLY A 107 -15.08 27.42 7.39
CA GLY A 107 -15.57 26.29 6.62
C GLY A 107 -17.08 26.29 6.48
N ARG A 108 -17.58 25.42 5.65
CA ARG A 108 -19.00 25.25 5.41
C ARG A 108 -19.35 23.79 5.15
N VAL A 109 -20.62 23.45 5.26
CA VAL A 109 -21.16 22.23 4.67
C VAL A 109 -22.08 22.58 3.52
N ASP A 110 -21.77 22.08 2.34
CA ASP A 110 -22.58 22.22 1.14
C ASP A 110 -23.50 20.99 0.99
N VAL A 111 -24.78 21.20 0.87
CA VAL A 111 -25.78 20.16 0.60
C VAL A 111 -25.99 20.08 -0.90
N VAL A 112 -25.50 19.02 -1.51
CA VAL A 112 -25.54 18.81 -2.96
C VAL A 112 -26.51 17.69 -3.30
N ARG A 113 -27.43 17.94 -4.25
CA ARG A 113 -28.29 16.88 -4.77
C ARG A 113 -27.48 15.97 -5.70
N VAL A 114 -27.45 14.67 -5.40
CA VAL A 114 -26.61 13.71 -6.13
C VAL A 114 -27.01 13.60 -7.60
N ALA A 115 -28.31 13.62 -7.90
CA ALA A 115 -28.83 13.36 -9.26
C ALA A 115 -28.38 14.38 -10.32
N ASP A 116 -28.24 15.65 -9.96
CA ASP A 116 -27.89 16.75 -10.87
C ASP A 116 -26.71 17.59 -10.39
N ARG A 117 -26.09 17.22 -9.24
CA ARG A 117 -24.96 17.89 -8.61
C ARG A 117 -25.22 19.36 -8.27
N THR A 118 -26.48 19.70 -8.07
CA THR A 118 -26.86 21.06 -7.71
C THR A 118 -26.72 21.28 -6.21
N ARG A 119 -25.97 22.29 -5.78
CA ARG A 119 -25.98 22.74 -4.39
C ARG A 119 -27.33 23.37 -4.06
N VAL A 120 -28.06 22.76 -3.12
CA VAL A 120 -29.38 23.23 -2.68
C VAL A 120 -29.29 24.09 -1.43
N ARG A 121 -28.20 23.97 -0.66
CA ARG A 121 -27.92 24.77 0.52
C ARG A 121 -26.43 24.79 0.83
N SER A 122 -26.02 25.87 1.50
CA SER A 122 -24.72 26.00 2.17
C SER A 122 -24.96 26.46 3.59
N ILE A 123 -24.27 25.88 4.56
CA ILE A 123 -24.35 26.21 5.99
C ILE A 123 -22.93 26.56 6.44
N ASP A 124 -22.76 27.75 6.98
CA ASP A 124 -21.51 28.22 7.58
C ASP A 124 -21.24 27.43 8.87
N LEU A 125 -20.04 26.92 9.05
CA LEU A 125 -19.61 26.13 10.20
C LEU A 125 -18.82 26.94 11.23
N ALA A 126 -18.43 28.16 10.89
CA ALA A 126 -17.70 29.10 11.77
C ALA A 126 -16.36 28.57 12.30
N GLY A 127 -15.65 27.77 11.54
CA GLY A 127 -14.34 27.18 11.82
C GLY A 127 -13.90 26.25 10.70
N GLN A 128 -12.69 25.73 10.80
CA GLN A 128 -12.14 24.72 9.88
C GLN A 128 -12.71 23.36 10.24
N PRO A 129 -13.47 22.72 9.35
CA PRO A 129 -13.99 21.39 9.59
C PRO A 129 -13.01 20.31 9.11
N ASP A 130 -13.13 19.14 9.70
CA ASP A 130 -12.50 17.91 9.26
C ASP A 130 -13.55 16.84 8.92
N SER A 131 -13.92 15.95 9.80
CA SER A 131 -14.79 14.80 9.50
C SER A 131 -16.28 15.05 9.79
N ILE A 132 -17.16 14.25 9.14
CA ILE A 132 -18.61 14.26 9.36
C ILE A 132 -19.16 12.85 9.56
N ALA A 133 -20.08 12.70 10.50
CA ALA A 133 -20.91 11.49 10.63
C ALA A 133 -22.40 11.86 10.72
N ILE A 134 -23.26 11.01 10.16
CA ILE A 134 -24.72 11.13 10.26
C ILE A 134 -25.25 10.12 11.27
N SER A 135 -26.16 10.56 12.16
CA SER A 135 -26.80 9.64 13.11
C SER A 135 -27.55 8.51 12.39
N PRO A 136 -27.57 7.29 12.94
CA PRO A 136 -28.21 6.13 12.30
C PRO A 136 -29.71 6.35 11.99
N ASP A 137 -30.38 7.23 12.72
CA ASP A 137 -31.79 7.60 12.49
C ASP A 137 -31.95 8.76 11.49
N GLY A 138 -30.83 9.33 10.96
CA GLY A 138 -30.82 10.44 10.04
C GLY A 138 -31.29 11.78 10.66
N ALA A 139 -31.36 11.89 11.99
CA ALA A 139 -31.91 13.07 12.66
C ALA A 139 -30.92 14.24 12.71
N PHE A 140 -29.64 13.96 12.81
CA PHE A 140 -28.58 14.98 12.86
C PHE A 140 -27.27 14.46 12.29
N ALA A 141 -26.38 15.39 11.96
CA ALA A 141 -24.96 15.12 11.68
C ALA A 141 -24.09 15.76 12.77
N ALA A 142 -22.94 15.15 13.04
CA ALA A 142 -21.87 15.74 13.81
C ALA A 142 -20.68 16.01 12.89
N ILE A 143 -20.04 17.15 13.05
CA ILE A 143 -18.86 17.59 12.28
C ILE A 143 -17.78 17.97 13.30
N ALA A 144 -16.61 17.36 13.20
CA ALA A 144 -15.42 17.80 13.91
C ALA A 144 -14.96 19.14 13.32
N MET A 145 -14.66 20.07 14.19
CA MET A 145 -14.17 21.39 13.81
C MET A 145 -12.76 21.50 14.40
N GLU A 146 -11.80 21.10 13.62
CA GLU A 146 -10.42 20.94 14.02
C GLU A 146 -9.81 22.29 14.43
N ASN A 147 -9.91 23.32 13.55
CA ASN A 147 -9.19 24.57 13.68
C ASN A 147 -7.69 24.33 13.81
N GLN A 148 -7.15 23.61 12.84
CA GLN A 148 -5.78 23.12 12.76
C GLN A 148 -4.76 24.16 13.23
N ARG A 149 -3.77 23.71 13.99
CA ARG A 149 -2.59 24.47 14.38
C ARG A 149 -1.69 24.76 13.19
N ASP A 150 -0.93 25.83 13.28
CA ASP A 150 0.13 26.15 12.33
C ASP A 150 1.49 25.84 12.98
N GLU A 151 2.10 24.74 12.58
CA GLU A 151 3.38 24.29 13.12
C GLU A 151 4.53 25.30 12.87
N GLU A 152 4.40 26.13 11.81
CA GLU A 152 5.37 27.15 11.44
C GLU A 152 5.09 28.51 12.12
N ALA A 153 3.96 28.64 12.82
CA ALA A 153 3.60 29.89 13.47
C ALA A 153 4.48 30.17 14.70
N THR A 154 4.91 31.42 14.83
CA THR A 154 5.58 31.91 16.04
C THR A 154 4.65 32.85 16.80
N PRO A 155 3.98 32.38 17.88
CA PRO A 155 3.12 33.23 18.71
C PRO A 155 3.87 34.42 19.31
N PRO A 156 3.21 35.56 19.60
CA PRO A 156 3.85 36.73 20.15
C PRO A 156 4.57 36.45 21.47
N GLY A 157 5.92 36.47 21.45
CA GLY A 157 6.78 36.23 22.60
C GLY A 157 7.09 34.74 22.87
N GLY A 158 6.69 33.86 21.97
CA GLY A 158 6.98 32.42 21.94
C GLY A 158 8.02 32.03 20.90
N GLU A 159 8.17 30.72 20.72
CA GLU A 159 8.99 30.06 19.70
C GLU A 159 8.06 29.52 18.58
N GLU A 160 8.61 29.07 17.46
CA GLU A 160 7.89 28.43 16.37
C GLU A 160 7.20 27.15 16.87
N GLY A 161 5.94 26.96 16.52
CA GLY A 161 5.13 25.83 16.97
C GLY A 161 4.64 25.90 18.42
N ASP A 162 4.92 26.99 19.17
CA ASP A 162 4.43 27.13 20.56
C ASP A 162 2.90 27.09 20.64
N LEU A 163 2.39 26.39 21.66
CA LEU A 163 0.96 26.25 21.95
C LEU A 163 0.55 27.04 23.24
N PRO A 164 -0.72 27.42 23.41
CA PRO A 164 -1.85 27.20 22.50
C PRO A 164 -1.93 28.18 21.33
N GLN A 165 -2.58 27.77 20.25
CA GLN A 165 -2.85 28.59 19.05
C GLN A 165 -4.37 28.75 18.83
N PRO A 166 -5.01 29.71 19.49
CA PRO A 166 -6.45 29.90 19.33
C PRO A 166 -6.84 30.35 17.89
N PRO A 167 -8.05 30.02 17.44
CA PRO A 167 -9.17 29.48 18.22
C PRO A 167 -9.15 27.96 18.35
N THR A 168 -9.41 27.44 19.55
CA THR A 168 -9.58 26.00 19.78
C THR A 168 -10.72 25.41 18.95
N GLY A 169 -10.60 24.15 18.59
CA GLY A 169 -11.63 23.39 17.90
C GLY A 169 -12.88 23.10 18.76
N PHE A 170 -13.90 22.57 18.12
CA PHE A 170 -15.22 22.29 18.72
C PHE A 170 -15.97 21.24 17.88
N VAL A 171 -17.17 20.86 18.27
CA VAL A 171 -18.06 20.01 17.43
C VAL A 171 -19.24 20.83 16.95
N GLN A 172 -19.57 20.69 15.67
CA GLN A 172 -20.79 21.28 15.10
C GLN A 172 -21.85 20.19 14.90
N LEU A 173 -23.01 20.37 15.48
CA LEU A 173 -24.16 19.48 15.28
C LEU A 173 -25.14 20.15 14.31
N VAL A 174 -25.51 19.43 13.24
CA VAL A 174 -26.46 19.90 12.24
C VAL A 174 -27.76 19.13 12.37
N ASP A 175 -28.87 19.81 12.68
CA ASP A 175 -30.21 19.21 12.69
C ASP A 175 -30.66 18.96 11.23
N LEU A 176 -30.96 17.71 10.90
CA LEU A 176 -31.36 17.26 9.57
C LEU A 176 -32.87 17.07 9.43
N ALA A 177 -33.66 17.61 10.36
CA ALA A 177 -35.12 17.46 10.32
C ALA A 177 -35.76 18.23 9.17
N GLY A 178 -36.53 17.55 8.34
CA GLY A 178 -37.26 18.14 7.21
C GLY A 178 -36.41 18.36 5.96
N ALA A 179 -36.79 19.37 5.16
CA ALA A 179 -36.04 19.69 3.94
C ALA A 179 -34.78 20.48 4.25
N PRO A 180 -33.75 20.43 3.38
CA PRO A 180 -32.44 21.05 3.62
C PRO A 180 -32.47 22.53 3.94
N ASP A 181 -33.46 23.26 3.45
CA ASP A 181 -33.66 24.73 3.72
C ASP A 181 -33.94 25.01 5.20
N ARG A 182 -34.31 24.00 6.00
CA ARG A 182 -34.61 24.13 7.42
C ARG A 182 -33.50 23.68 8.35
N TRP A 183 -32.48 22.99 7.80
CA TRP A 183 -31.38 22.46 8.59
C TRP A 183 -30.61 23.59 9.27
N THR A 184 -30.23 23.40 10.51
CA THR A 184 -29.54 24.39 11.33
C THR A 184 -28.36 23.76 12.05
N ALA A 185 -27.26 24.50 12.12
CA ALA A 185 -26.08 24.09 12.86
C ALA A 185 -26.06 24.70 14.26
N ARG A 186 -25.53 23.97 15.24
CA ARG A 186 -25.27 24.44 16.60
C ARG A 186 -23.92 23.96 17.09
N ARG A 187 -23.20 24.87 17.72
CA ARG A 187 -21.86 24.63 18.24
C ARG A 187 -21.91 23.92 19.60
N VAL A 188 -20.96 23.00 19.83
CA VAL A 188 -20.69 22.32 21.09
C VAL A 188 -19.23 22.57 21.47
N ASP A 189 -19.02 23.35 22.53
CA ASP A 189 -17.68 23.65 23.03
C ASP A 189 -17.27 22.64 24.11
N PHE A 190 -15.98 22.41 24.26
CA PHE A 190 -15.42 21.62 25.32
C PHE A 190 -15.08 22.45 26.55
N ASP A 191 -15.23 21.88 27.75
CA ASP A 191 -14.82 22.51 29.00
C ASP A 191 -13.32 22.29 29.23
N VAL A 192 -12.55 23.35 29.15
CA VAL A 192 -11.09 23.34 29.38
C VAL A 192 -10.71 22.74 30.75
N SER A 193 -11.54 22.99 31.79
CA SER A 193 -11.27 22.43 33.12
C SER A 193 -11.50 20.93 33.15
N ALA A 194 -12.48 20.43 32.41
CA ALA A 194 -12.73 18.98 32.27
C ALA A 194 -11.63 18.31 31.45
N ALA A 195 -11.20 18.92 30.33
CA ALA A 195 -10.09 18.44 29.51
C ALA A 195 -8.78 18.35 30.32
N ARG A 196 -8.48 19.41 31.08
CA ARG A 196 -7.31 19.41 31.99
C ARG A 196 -7.42 18.35 33.09
N ALA A 197 -8.61 18.17 33.67
CA ALA A 197 -8.82 17.14 34.69
C ALA A 197 -8.73 15.72 34.14
N ALA A 198 -9.06 15.52 32.85
CA ALA A 198 -8.86 14.27 32.12
C ALA A 198 -7.39 13.99 31.75
N GLY A 199 -6.53 14.99 31.85
CA GLY A 199 -5.09 14.86 31.56
C GLY A 199 -4.75 14.96 30.08
N LEU A 200 -5.56 15.67 29.30
CA LEU A 200 -5.28 15.94 27.88
C LEU A 200 -4.08 16.88 27.72
N ASP A 201 -3.32 16.70 26.68
CA ASP A 201 -2.27 17.65 26.28
C ASP A 201 -2.93 18.96 25.80
N THR A 202 -2.31 20.09 26.12
CA THR A 202 -2.78 21.45 25.71
C THR A 202 -4.30 21.63 25.77
N PRO A 203 -4.93 21.48 26.95
CA PRO A 203 -6.40 21.46 27.06
C PRO A 203 -7.08 22.79 26.72
N GLU A 204 -6.31 23.86 26.52
CA GLU A 204 -6.76 25.17 26.02
C GLU A 204 -6.95 25.23 24.51
N ASP A 205 -6.42 24.24 23.80
CA ASP A 205 -6.34 24.18 22.34
C ASP A 205 -6.60 22.76 21.87
N LEU A 206 -7.87 22.41 21.78
CA LEU A 206 -8.32 21.08 21.41
C LEU A 206 -8.57 21.00 19.90
N GLU A 207 -8.11 19.94 19.27
CA GLU A 207 -8.28 19.64 17.84
C GLU A 207 -9.12 18.38 17.65
N PRO A 208 -10.45 18.55 17.44
CA PRO A 208 -11.32 17.45 17.07
C PRO A 208 -11.08 17.00 15.63
N GLU A 209 -10.76 15.74 15.45
CA GLU A 209 -10.49 15.09 14.16
C GLU A 209 -11.67 14.28 13.66
N TYR A 210 -11.88 13.13 14.21
CA TYR A 210 -12.82 12.16 13.72
C TYR A 210 -14.07 12.01 14.60
N VAL A 211 -15.23 11.83 13.96
CA VAL A 211 -16.50 11.64 14.65
C VAL A 211 -17.20 10.34 14.26
N SER A 212 -17.82 9.69 15.24
CA SER A 212 -18.66 8.51 15.05
C SER A 212 -19.90 8.58 15.93
N ILE A 213 -21.04 8.06 15.47
CA ILE A 213 -22.32 8.16 16.17
C ILE A 213 -22.92 6.75 16.37
N ASN A 214 -23.22 6.39 17.62
CA ASN A 214 -23.82 5.09 17.94
C ASN A 214 -25.35 5.07 17.78
N SER A 215 -25.96 3.90 18.02
CA SER A 215 -27.39 3.68 17.90
C SER A 215 -28.23 4.52 18.86
N ARG A 216 -27.63 5.02 19.95
CA ARG A 216 -28.30 5.89 20.97
C ARG A 216 -28.18 7.38 20.64
N GLY A 217 -27.47 7.72 19.56
CA GLY A 217 -27.20 9.11 19.19
C GLY A 217 -26.10 9.77 20.03
N GLN A 218 -25.22 8.97 20.64
CA GLN A 218 -24.01 9.48 21.28
C GLN A 218 -22.93 9.64 20.22
N VAL A 219 -22.26 10.78 20.22
CA VAL A 219 -21.13 11.10 19.36
C VAL A 219 -19.85 10.82 20.13
N ALA A 220 -18.98 10.01 19.57
CA ALA A 220 -17.59 9.90 19.98
C ALA A 220 -16.76 10.80 19.04
N VAL A 221 -15.80 11.52 19.60
CA VAL A 221 -14.91 12.41 18.84
C VAL A 221 -13.50 12.26 19.35
N THR A 222 -12.52 12.10 18.48
CA THR A 222 -11.09 12.13 18.80
C THR A 222 -10.60 13.56 18.95
N LEU A 223 -9.55 13.70 19.75
CA LEU A 223 -8.79 14.91 20.00
C LEU A 223 -7.32 14.48 19.87
N GLN A 224 -6.84 14.36 18.62
CA GLN A 224 -5.64 13.60 18.29
C GLN A 224 -4.40 14.14 18.99
N GLU A 225 -3.98 15.37 18.71
CA GLU A 225 -2.79 15.97 19.28
C GLU A 225 -2.93 16.25 20.78
N ASN A 226 -4.15 16.23 21.29
CA ASN A 226 -4.40 16.31 22.73
C ASN A 226 -4.34 14.93 23.41
N ASN A 227 -4.12 13.85 22.67
CA ASN A 227 -4.10 12.47 23.12
C ASN A 227 -5.35 12.09 23.91
N GLY A 228 -6.53 12.31 23.30
CA GLY A 228 -7.77 12.07 23.97
C GLY A 228 -8.98 11.84 23.06
N PHE A 229 -10.13 11.63 23.71
CA PHE A 229 -11.41 11.55 23.03
C PHE A 229 -12.55 12.00 23.94
N ALA A 230 -13.67 12.37 23.35
CA ALA A 230 -14.84 12.81 24.11
C ALA A 230 -16.13 12.11 23.67
N ILE A 231 -17.10 12.02 24.58
CA ILE A 231 -18.46 11.50 24.32
C ILE A 231 -19.46 12.62 24.52
N ILE A 232 -20.28 12.89 23.49
CA ILE A 232 -21.26 13.96 23.44
C ILE A 232 -22.66 13.32 23.26
N ASP A 233 -23.66 13.79 23.98
CA ASP A 233 -25.05 13.50 23.66
C ASP A 233 -25.46 14.34 22.44
N GLY A 234 -25.61 13.70 21.28
CA GLY A 234 -25.86 14.40 20.00
C GLY A 234 -27.18 15.16 19.96
N ARG A 235 -28.20 14.78 20.75
CA ARG A 235 -29.50 15.45 20.78
C ARG A 235 -29.47 16.73 21.62
N SER A 236 -28.88 16.68 22.81
CA SER A 236 -28.76 17.85 23.70
C SER A 236 -27.52 18.71 23.41
N GLY A 237 -26.45 18.12 22.87
CA GLY A 237 -25.13 18.74 22.73
C GLY A 237 -24.34 18.77 24.04
N ALA A 238 -24.74 18.00 25.04
CA ALA A 238 -24.01 17.95 26.29
C ALA A 238 -22.77 17.04 26.14
N VAL A 239 -21.57 17.59 26.38
CA VAL A 239 -20.34 16.81 26.53
C VAL A 239 -20.46 16.00 27.83
N SER A 240 -20.64 14.71 27.70
CA SER A 240 -20.88 13.80 28.84
C SER A 240 -19.59 13.31 29.47
N LYS A 241 -18.53 13.15 28.68
CA LYS A 241 -17.24 12.64 29.09
C LYS A 241 -16.11 13.22 28.22
N ILE A 242 -14.94 13.38 28.81
CA ILE A 242 -13.66 13.61 28.15
C ILE A 242 -12.66 12.66 28.78
N PHE A 243 -11.86 11.97 27.99
CA PHE A 243 -10.89 10.98 28.43
C PHE A 243 -9.54 11.21 27.75
N SER A 244 -8.44 10.96 28.47
CA SER A 244 -7.14 10.75 27.86
C SER A 244 -7.11 9.36 27.22
N ALA A 245 -6.53 9.24 26.02
CA ALA A 245 -6.25 7.97 25.40
C ALA A 245 -5.07 7.23 26.07
N GLY A 246 -4.31 7.94 26.91
CA GLY A 246 -3.19 7.37 27.66
C GLY A 246 -2.01 7.02 26.75
N SER A 247 -1.06 6.30 27.32
CA SER A 247 0.15 5.84 26.63
C SER A 247 0.33 4.32 26.75
N VAL A 248 1.19 3.76 25.90
CA VAL A 248 1.58 2.35 25.95
C VAL A 248 3.05 2.19 25.54
N SER A 249 3.71 1.15 26.05
CA SER A 249 5.04 0.75 25.58
C SER A 249 4.88 -0.40 24.58
N VAL A 250 5.41 -0.21 23.37
CA VAL A 250 5.38 -1.24 22.31
C VAL A 250 6.81 -1.75 22.10
N ASN A 251 6.97 -3.07 22.02
CA ASN A 251 8.25 -3.74 21.83
C ASN A 251 8.14 -4.68 20.62
N GLY A 252 9.30 -5.06 20.05
CA GLY A 252 9.36 -5.96 18.92
C GLY A 252 8.86 -5.29 17.64
N ILE A 253 9.32 -4.07 17.42
CA ILE A 253 9.05 -3.20 16.28
C ILE A 253 10.36 -2.73 15.67
N ASP A 254 10.31 -2.27 14.44
CA ASP A 254 11.42 -1.57 13.81
C ASP A 254 11.36 -0.07 14.14
N THR A 255 12.48 0.50 14.54
CA THR A 255 12.57 1.91 14.98
C THR A 255 13.70 2.68 14.31
N ALA A 256 14.29 2.10 13.28
CA ALA A 256 15.38 2.72 12.52
C ALA A 256 15.06 2.74 11.04
N GLU A 257 15.33 3.84 10.39
CA GLU A 257 15.26 4.01 8.95
C GLU A 257 16.65 3.78 8.37
N ASP A 258 17.07 2.52 8.31
CA ASP A 258 18.44 2.14 7.94
C ASP A 258 18.53 1.06 6.85
N GLY A 259 17.39 0.73 6.23
CA GLY A 259 17.27 -0.28 5.20
C GLY A 259 17.27 -1.72 5.74
N VAL A 260 17.13 -1.91 7.05
CA VAL A 260 17.17 -3.24 7.68
C VAL A 260 15.89 -3.49 8.45
N ILE A 261 15.02 -4.36 7.95
CA ILE A 261 13.81 -4.73 8.68
C ILE A 261 14.19 -5.49 9.95
N ASP A 262 14.25 -4.79 11.10
CA ASP A 262 14.69 -5.29 12.40
C ASP A 262 13.67 -5.02 13.52
N GLN A 263 12.87 -6.02 13.86
CA GLN A 263 11.85 -5.93 14.90
C GLN A 263 12.41 -6.10 16.32
N THR A 264 13.55 -5.51 16.63
CA THR A 264 14.17 -5.57 17.97
C THR A 264 13.99 -4.29 18.78
N GLY A 265 13.48 -3.24 18.15
CA GLY A 265 13.26 -1.94 18.77
C GLY A 265 12.03 -1.86 19.69
N SER A 266 11.88 -0.70 20.32
CA SER A 266 10.76 -0.40 21.21
C SER A 266 10.51 1.10 21.32
N ILE A 267 9.24 1.47 21.55
CA ILE A 267 8.80 2.82 21.92
C ILE A 267 8.20 2.78 23.32
N PRO A 268 8.86 3.38 24.32
CA PRO A 268 8.41 3.35 25.71
C PRO A 268 7.44 4.47 26.01
N ASP A 269 6.34 4.15 26.73
CA ASP A 269 5.38 5.12 27.28
C ASP A 269 4.92 6.18 26.26
N THR A 270 4.62 5.73 25.05
CA THR A 270 4.24 6.57 23.92
C THR A 270 2.75 6.90 23.97
N PRO A 271 2.33 8.17 23.82
CA PRO A 271 0.94 8.57 23.68
C PRO A 271 0.28 7.87 22.49
N ARG A 272 -1.03 7.56 22.60
CA ARG A 272 -1.74 6.92 21.50
C ARG A 272 -2.05 7.88 20.37
N GLU A 273 -2.46 9.10 20.71
CA GLU A 273 -2.89 10.14 19.76
C GLU A 273 -3.80 9.55 18.67
N PRO A 274 -5.06 9.23 19.06
CA PRO A 274 -5.97 8.55 18.16
C PRO A 274 -6.51 9.49 17.09
N ASP A 275 -6.44 9.10 15.83
CA ASP A 275 -7.11 9.75 14.71
C ASP A 275 -8.54 9.21 14.56
N ALA A 276 -8.78 8.16 13.79
CA ALA A 276 -10.13 7.63 13.60
C ALA A 276 -10.71 6.97 14.84
N ILE A 277 -12.04 7.12 15.01
CA ILE A 277 -12.82 6.51 16.10
C ILE A 277 -14.09 5.85 15.57
N GLY A 278 -14.43 4.67 16.10
CA GLY A 278 -15.64 3.94 15.74
C GLY A 278 -16.31 3.26 16.94
N TRP A 279 -17.64 3.24 16.98
CA TRP A 279 -18.38 2.50 18.00
C TRP A 279 -18.39 1.00 17.68
N VAL A 280 -17.76 0.18 18.53
CA VAL A 280 -17.82 -1.28 18.43
C VAL A 280 -19.20 -1.79 18.83
N ASP A 281 -19.72 -1.22 19.89
CA ASP A 281 -21.10 -1.37 20.38
C ASP A 281 -21.49 -0.10 21.15
N ASP A 282 -22.69 -0.07 21.75
CA ASP A 282 -23.15 1.10 22.52
C ASP A 282 -22.36 1.39 23.81
N GLY A 283 -21.37 0.60 24.16
CA GLY A 283 -20.55 0.74 25.36
C GLY A 283 -19.06 0.85 25.10
N HIS A 284 -18.61 0.54 23.90
CA HIS A 284 -17.18 0.49 23.56
C HIS A 284 -16.86 1.26 22.28
N VAL A 285 -15.75 1.99 22.28
CA VAL A 285 -15.20 2.64 21.10
C VAL A 285 -13.85 2.03 20.75
N ALA A 286 -13.55 1.96 19.45
CA ALA A 286 -12.23 1.61 18.94
C ALA A 286 -11.58 2.84 18.31
N THR A 287 -10.25 2.95 18.41
CA THR A 287 -9.47 4.02 17.82
C THR A 287 -8.31 3.44 17.01
N ALA A 288 -8.02 4.05 15.87
CA ALA A 288 -6.75 3.92 15.18
C ALA A 288 -5.78 4.94 15.78
N ASN A 289 -4.56 4.51 16.14
CA ASN A 289 -3.62 5.35 16.89
C ASN A 289 -2.46 5.75 15.97
N GLU A 290 -2.72 6.60 15.05
CA GLU A 290 -1.74 7.10 14.07
C GLU A 290 -0.64 7.87 14.78
N GLY A 291 -1.04 8.88 15.56
CA GLY A 291 -0.16 9.83 16.21
C GLY A 291 0.24 10.97 15.27
N ASP A 292 0.36 12.17 15.82
CA ASP A 292 0.83 13.33 15.07
C ASP A 292 1.87 14.14 15.85
N TRP A 293 1.51 14.59 17.04
CA TRP A 293 2.29 15.55 17.83
C TRP A 293 3.46 14.91 18.62
N LYS A 294 3.17 13.94 19.48
CA LYS A 294 4.14 13.29 20.37
C LYS A 294 4.03 11.78 20.39
N GLY A 295 2.99 11.25 19.79
CA GLY A 295 2.56 9.89 19.90
C GLY A 295 2.63 9.11 18.62
N GLY A 296 1.77 8.09 18.56
CA GLY A 296 1.70 7.10 17.49
C GLY A 296 2.17 5.74 17.99
N THR A 297 1.21 4.91 18.41
CA THR A 297 1.53 3.61 19.01
C THR A 297 1.52 2.47 18.00
N ARG A 298 1.44 2.76 16.69
CA ARG A 298 1.52 1.82 15.57
C ARG A 298 0.41 0.76 15.57
N GLY A 299 -0.66 0.98 16.34
CA GLY A 299 -1.72 0.00 16.54
C GLY A 299 -3.09 0.65 16.74
N TRP A 300 -4.02 -0.14 17.22
CA TRP A 300 -5.38 0.29 17.50
C TRP A 300 -5.84 -0.20 18.87
N THR A 301 -6.81 0.49 19.46
CA THR A 301 -7.20 0.27 20.85
C THR A 301 -8.73 0.24 21.00
N ILE A 302 -9.26 -0.58 21.91
CA ILE A 302 -10.66 -0.56 22.33
C ILE A 302 -10.75 0.00 23.74
N PHE A 303 -11.66 0.97 23.94
CA PHE A 303 -11.95 1.61 25.21
C PHE A 303 -13.39 1.37 25.66
N ASP A 304 -13.59 1.32 26.96
CA ASP A 304 -14.92 1.45 27.57
C ASP A 304 -15.38 2.92 27.51
N ALA A 305 -16.47 3.20 26.83
CA ALA A 305 -16.95 4.56 26.58
C ALA A 305 -17.54 5.26 27.83
N ALA A 306 -17.80 4.53 28.91
CA ALA A 306 -18.29 5.10 30.17
C ALA A 306 -17.16 5.48 31.12
N THR A 307 -16.04 4.77 31.10
CA THR A 307 -14.93 4.91 32.03
C THR A 307 -13.66 5.48 31.39
N GLY A 308 -13.47 5.30 30.05
CA GLY A 308 -12.24 5.62 29.33
C GLY A 308 -11.14 4.59 29.55
N GLU A 309 -11.42 3.48 30.22
CA GLU A 309 -10.42 2.43 30.44
C GLU A 309 -10.14 1.65 29.17
N VAL A 310 -8.88 1.30 28.93
CA VAL A 310 -8.44 0.41 27.83
C VAL A 310 -8.97 -1.00 28.11
N VAL A 311 -9.76 -1.51 27.19
CA VAL A 311 -10.28 -2.87 27.20
C VAL A 311 -9.35 -3.82 26.48
N TRP A 312 -8.77 -3.38 25.36
CA TRP A 312 -7.82 -4.14 24.57
C TRP A 312 -6.92 -3.22 23.74
N ASP A 313 -5.70 -3.67 23.46
CA ASP A 313 -4.70 -2.93 22.69
C ASP A 313 -3.97 -3.87 21.73
N ALA A 314 -3.73 -3.43 20.50
CA ALA A 314 -3.13 -4.23 19.43
C ALA A 314 -1.63 -4.49 19.62
N GLY A 315 -0.93 -3.65 20.39
CA GLY A 315 0.54 -3.70 20.51
C GLY A 315 1.21 -3.59 19.15
N ASN A 316 2.19 -4.47 18.88
CA ASN A 316 2.95 -4.51 17.63
C ASN A 316 2.31 -5.32 16.49
N SER A 317 1.06 -5.75 16.65
CA SER A 317 0.48 -6.77 15.75
C SER A 317 0.29 -6.30 14.29
N LEU A 318 0.05 -5.01 14.07
CA LEU A 318 -0.07 -4.46 12.71
C LEU A 318 1.29 -4.43 12.00
N GLU A 319 2.35 -4.02 12.69
CA GLU A 319 3.69 -4.01 12.12
C GLU A 319 4.19 -5.44 11.83
N GLN A 320 3.96 -6.38 12.73
CA GLN A 320 4.25 -7.80 12.45
C GLN A 320 3.46 -8.34 11.27
N LEU A 321 2.24 -7.86 11.06
CA LEU A 321 1.42 -8.22 9.91
C LEU A 321 2.01 -7.63 8.62
N ALA A 322 2.43 -6.37 8.65
CA ALA A 322 3.10 -5.69 7.54
C ALA A 322 4.39 -6.44 7.13
N VAL A 323 5.28 -6.73 8.09
CA VAL A 323 6.52 -7.49 7.82
C VAL A 323 6.22 -8.87 7.25
N ARG A 324 5.26 -9.59 7.82
CA ARG A 324 4.89 -10.94 7.39
C ARG A 324 4.40 -10.98 5.94
N THR A 325 3.77 -9.91 5.47
CA THR A 325 3.15 -9.85 4.14
C THR A 325 3.94 -9.03 3.12
N GLY A 326 5.18 -8.59 3.47
CA GLY A 326 6.04 -7.79 2.60
C GLY A 326 5.54 -6.37 2.37
N LEU A 327 4.79 -5.84 3.34
CA LEU A 327 4.22 -4.48 3.33
C LEU A 327 4.79 -3.61 4.46
N HIS A 328 5.98 -3.94 4.97
CA HIS A 328 6.69 -3.06 5.90
C HIS A 328 7.29 -1.88 5.14
N ASN A 329 6.97 -0.68 5.59
CA ASN A 329 7.51 0.54 5.01
C ASN A 329 8.73 0.99 5.86
N GLU A 330 9.92 0.73 5.33
CA GLU A 330 11.18 1.02 6.01
C GLU A 330 11.41 2.53 6.18
N SER A 331 10.96 3.34 5.24
CA SER A 331 11.09 4.81 5.30
C SER A 331 10.29 5.43 6.44
N ARG A 332 9.37 4.67 7.05
CA ARG A 332 8.57 5.09 8.20
C ARG A 332 8.96 4.41 9.51
N ALA A 333 9.92 3.47 9.48
CA ALA A 333 10.35 2.71 10.66
C ALA A 333 10.86 3.61 11.79
N GLY A 334 11.65 4.64 11.46
CA GLY A 334 12.15 5.63 12.41
C GLY A 334 11.10 6.63 12.92
N ALA A 335 9.91 6.68 12.28
CA ALA A 335 8.82 7.57 12.65
C ALA A 335 7.68 6.79 13.34
N LYS A 336 6.53 6.67 12.69
CA LYS A 336 5.31 6.08 13.26
C LYS A 336 4.99 4.67 12.69
N GLY A 337 5.87 4.11 11.85
CA GLY A 337 5.76 2.76 11.29
C GLY A 337 4.56 2.57 10.35
N PRO A 338 3.63 1.62 10.64
CA PRO A 338 2.51 1.31 9.75
C PRO A 338 1.41 2.38 9.72
N GLU A 339 1.40 3.34 10.63
CA GLU A 339 0.45 4.45 10.73
C GLU A 339 -1.00 4.01 10.49
N PRO A 340 -1.66 3.46 11.53
CA PRO A 340 -3.08 3.13 11.42
C PRO A 340 -3.90 4.42 11.55
N GLU A 341 -4.52 4.83 10.46
CA GLU A 341 -5.30 6.07 10.34
C GLU A 341 -6.80 5.76 10.21
N GLY A 342 -7.22 5.14 9.11
CA GLY A 342 -8.62 4.85 8.87
C GLY A 342 -9.19 3.71 9.72
N LEU A 343 -10.42 3.87 10.22
CA LEU A 343 -11.13 2.86 10.96
C LEU A 343 -12.62 2.82 10.62
N ALA A 344 -13.15 1.62 10.37
CA ALA A 344 -14.59 1.41 10.30
C ALA A 344 -15.04 0.22 11.12
N ILE A 345 -16.18 0.35 11.78
CA ILE A 345 -16.87 -0.74 12.45
C ILE A 345 -18.11 -1.10 11.65
N THR A 346 -18.29 -2.37 11.37
CA THR A 346 -19.41 -2.86 10.55
C THR A 346 -19.92 -4.21 11.02
N GLU A 347 -21.12 -4.57 10.60
CA GLU A 347 -21.66 -5.93 10.73
C GLU A 347 -21.84 -6.51 9.31
N ILE A 348 -20.82 -7.21 8.83
CA ILE A 348 -20.87 -7.92 7.55
C ILE A 348 -20.83 -9.43 7.82
N GLY A 349 -21.67 -10.18 7.10
CA GLY A 349 -21.79 -11.62 7.33
C GLY A 349 -22.30 -11.99 8.73
N GLY A 350 -23.04 -11.09 9.40
CA GLY A 350 -23.63 -11.30 10.75
C GLY A 350 -22.60 -11.31 11.88
N ARG A 351 -21.46 -10.62 11.71
CA ARG A 351 -20.40 -10.49 12.73
C ARG A 351 -19.91 -9.05 12.83
N PRO A 352 -19.80 -8.53 14.06
CA PRO A 352 -19.17 -7.24 14.27
C PRO A 352 -17.68 -7.33 13.90
N THR A 353 -17.27 -6.45 13.02
CA THR A 353 -15.93 -6.44 12.42
C THR A 353 -15.33 -5.04 12.53
N ALA A 354 -14.12 -4.95 13.03
CA ALA A 354 -13.29 -3.75 12.93
C ALA A 354 -12.39 -3.87 11.71
N LEU A 355 -12.35 -2.82 10.92
CA LEU A 355 -11.51 -2.65 9.72
C LEU A 355 -10.54 -1.52 10.02
N ILE A 356 -9.26 -1.81 10.01
CA ILE A 356 -8.18 -0.87 10.35
C ILE A 356 -7.33 -0.66 9.10
N ALA A 357 -7.30 0.54 8.58
CA ALA A 357 -6.42 0.92 7.49
C ALA A 357 -5.04 1.29 8.06
N SER A 358 -4.01 0.76 7.43
CA SER A 358 -2.62 1.09 7.69
C SER A 358 -2.12 1.90 6.50
N GLU A 359 -2.07 3.20 6.66
CA GLU A 359 -1.76 4.16 5.61
C GLU A 359 -0.40 3.87 4.97
N ARG A 360 0.65 3.80 5.77
CA ARG A 360 2.02 3.65 5.27
C ARG A 360 2.42 2.21 4.93
N SER A 361 1.58 1.23 5.27
CA SER A 361 1.82 -0.18 4.89
C SER A 361 0.79 -0.71 3.88
N ASN A 362 -0.03 0.13 3.30
CA ASN A 362 -0.90 -0.13 2.14
C ASN A 362 -1.82 -1.34 2.31
N PHE A 363 -2.50 -1.46 3.45
CA PHE A 363 -3.47 -2.52 3.68
C PHE A 363 -4.60 -2.12 4.62
N VAL A 364 -5.69 -2.89 4.58
CA VAL A 364 -6.73 -2.89 5.62
C VAL A 364 -6.76 -4.24 6.31
N ALA A 365 -6.68 -4.23 7.65
CA ALA A 365 -6.79 -5.42 8.47
C ALA A 365 -8.20 -5.57 9.05
N ALA A 366 -8.80 -6.75 8.91
CA ALA A 366 -10.12 -7.08 9.44
C ALA A 366 -10.03 -7.92 10.71
N TYR A 367 -10.74 -7.51 11.76
CA TYR A 367 -10.81 -8.21 13.06
C TYR A 367 -12.26 -8.50 13.43
N ASP A 368 -12.54 -9.72 13.88
CA ASP A 368 -13.78 -10.07 14.55
C ASP A 368 -13.73 -9.51 15.99
N VAL A 369 -14.62 -8.58 16.28
CA VAL A 369 -14.73 -7.90 17.58
C VAL A 369 -15.98 -8.33 18.37
N SER A 370 -16.49 -9.53 18.11
CA SER A 370 -17.59 -10.12 18.90
C SER A 370 -17.24 -10.25 20.38
N ASP A 371 -15.96 -10.37 20.69
CA ASP A 371 -15.40 -10.28 22.04
C ASP A 371 -14.44 -9.08 22.06
N VAL A 372 -14.90 -7.96 22.61
CA VAL A 372 -14.14 -6.70 22.67
C VAL A 372 -12.85 -6.83 23.49
N THR A 373 -12.76 -7.85 24.37
CA THR A 373 -11.56 -8.11 25.19
C THR A 373 -10.52 -8.98 24.49
N ALA A 374 -10.89 -9.59 23.35
CA ALA A 374 -10.04 -10.50 22.58
C ALA A 374 -10.37 -10.47 21.09
N PRO A 375 -10.20 -9.33 20.40
CA PRO A 375 -10.35 -9.23 18.95
C PRO A 375 -9.55 -10.30 18.22
N LYS A 376 -10.11 -10.84 17.13
CA LYS A 376 -9.48 -11.90 16.36
C LYS A 376 -9.21 -11.46 14.95
N PHE A 377 -7.93 -11.39 14.56
CA PHE A 377 -7.54 -11.17 13.18
C PHE A 377 -8.21 -12.17 12.24
N ARG A 378 -8.77 -11.69 11.14
CA ARG A 378 -9.48 -12.47 10.13
C ARG A 378 -8.81 -12.46 8.78
N GLN A 379 -8.48 -11.27 8.28
CA GLN A 379 -7.96 -11.09 6.94
C GLN A 379 -7.18 -9.78 6.84
N ILE A 380 -6.20 -9.76 5.96
CA ILE A 380 -5.55 -8.56 5.44
C ILE A 380 -6.00 -8.36 3.98
N MET A 381 -6.23 -7.13 3.59
CA MET A 381 -6.64 -6.73 2.24
C MET A 381 -5.64 -5.68 1.74
N PRO A 382 -4.92 -5.94 0.65
CA PRO A 382 -3.95 -5.00 0.11
C PRO A 382 -4.67 -3.84 -0.58
N THR A 383 -4.07 -2.67 -0.55
CA THR A 383 -4.57 -1.45 -1.21
C THR A 383 -3.50 -0.87 -2.14
N THR A 384 -3.85 0.16 -2.89
CA THR A 384 -2.85 1.11 -3.39
C THR A 384 -2.34 1.97 -2.24
N PRO A 385 -1.22 2.72 -2.40
CA PRO A 385 -0.62 3.50 -1.33
C PRO A 385 -1.57 4.53 -0.69
N GLY A 386 -1.42 4.71 0.63
CA GLY A 386 -2.17 5.68 1.41
C GLY A 386 -3.66 5.32 1.60
N PRO A 387 -4.04 4.12 2.12
CA PRO A 387 -5.44 3.84 2.42
C PRO A 387 -5.89 4.59 3.68
N GLU A 388 -6.80 5.52 3.52
CA GLU A 388 -7.41 6.34 4.57
C GLU A 388 -8.91 6.01 4.72
N GLY A 389 -9.70 6.29 3.68
CA GLY A 389 -11.15 6.12 3.72
C GLY A 389 -11.62 4.66 3.71
N VAL A 390 -12.28 4.22 4.77
CA VAL A 390 -12.82 2.87 4.90
C VAL A 390 -14.36 2.93 4.94
N LEU A 391 -14.98 2.77 3.78
CA LEU A 391 -16.45 2.84 3.63
C LEU A 391 -17.04 1.43 3.58
N THR A 392 -17.99 1.15 4.45
CA THR A 392 -18.77 -0.10 4.41
C THR A 392 -20.16 0.11 3.84
N ILE A 393 -20.63 -0.83 3.00
CA ILE A 393 -21.98 -0.85 2.42
C ILE A 393 -22.63 -2.20 2.79
N PRO A 394 -23.08 -2.36 4.06
CA PRO A 394 -23.55 -3.66 4.57
C PRO A 394 -24.74 -4.24 3.80
N ALA A 395 -25.60 -3.38 3.25
CA ALA A 395 -26.76 -3.82 2.45
C ALA A 395 -26.37 -4.57 1.15
N ARG A 396 -25.11 -4.45 0.73
CA ARG A 396 -24.55 -5.11 -0.44
C ARG A 396 -23.37 -6.03 -0.12
N ASP A 397 -23.03 -6.19 1.16
CA ASP A 397 -21.83 -6.91 1.60
C ASP A 397 -20.54 -6.36 0.93
N LEU A 398 -20.46 -5.02 0.74
CA LEU A 398 -19.31 -4.37 0.12
C LEU A 398 -18.50 -3.56 1.13
N LEU A 399 -17.21 -3.53 0.87
CA LEU A 399 -16.22 -2.64 1.46
C LEU A 399 -15.57 -1.84 0.33
N VAL A 400 -15.44 -0.54 0.51
CA VAL A 400 -14.78 0.38 -0.41
C VAL A 400 -13.65 1.05 0.35
N ILE A 401 -12.45 1.02 -0.21
CA ILE A 401 -11.25 1.62 0.39
C ILE A 401 -10.76 2.70 -0.56
N SER A 402 -10.65 3.91 -0.04
CA SER A 402 -10.06 5.05 -0.75
C SER A 402 -8.60 5.16 -0.36
N SER A 403 -7.73 5.35 -1.34
CA SER A 403 -6.29 5.54 -1.17
C SER A 403 -5.87 6.84 -1.83
N GLU A 404 -5.13 7.66 -1.10
CA GLU A 404 -4.88 9.06 -1.43
C GLU A 404 -3.55 9.30 -2.15
N GLU A 405 -2.56 8.43 -2.00
CA GLU A 405 -1.23 8.72 -2.50
C GLU A 405 -1.18 8.69 -4.03
N ASP A 406 -0.83 9.83 -4.63
CA ASP A 406 -0.79 10.01 -6.08
C ASP A 406 0.48 10.74 -6.53
N ASN A 407 1.25 10.10 -7.39
CA ASN A 407 2.40 10.69 -8.05
C ASN A 407 2.39 10.34 -9.54
N PRO A 408 1.81 11.21 -10.40
CA PRO A 408 1.71 10.94 -11.83
C PRO A 408 3.05 10.72 -12.53
N GLU A 409 4.12 11.38 -12.07
CA GLU A 409 5.47 11.25 -12.67
C GLU A 409 6.07 9.87 -12.40
N LYS A 410 5.88 9.35 -11.20
CA LYS A 410 6.28 7.99 -10.80
C LYS A 410 5.24 6.92 -11.16
N ARG A 411 4.06 7.32 -11.64
CA ARG A 411 2.93 6.44 -11.95
C ARG A 411 2.36 5.68 -10.75
N VAL A 412 2.63 6.15 -9.55
CA VAL A 412 1.89 5.75 -8.34
C VAL A 412 0.57 6.49 -8.36
N ARG A 413 -0.57 5.77 -8.31
CA ARG A 413 -1.87 6.38 -8.56
C ARG A 413 -2.88 6.06 -7.46
N ALA A 414 -3.45 7.12 -6.93
CA ALA A 414 -4.59 7.05 -6.01
C ALA A 414 -5.77 6.27 -6.62
N SER A 415 -6.49 5.54 -5.79
CA SER A 415 -7.56 4.68 -6.27
C SER A 415 -8.69 4.47 -5.26
N VAL A 416 -9.80 3.96 -5.78
CA VAL A 416 -10.89 3.36 -5.00
C VAL A 416 -10.89 1.86 -5.24
N SER A 417 -10.58 1.09 -4.19
CA SER A 417 -10.63 -0.38 -4.22
C SER A 417 -11.98 -0.88 -3.70
N VAL A 418 -12.59 -1.83 -4.41
CA VAL A 418 -13.88 -2.43 -4.04
C VAL A 418 -13.68 -3.90 -3.67
N TYR A 419 -14.18 -4.26 -2.49
CA TYR A 419 -14.17 -5.62 -1.97
C TYR A 419 -15.58 -6.10 -1.70
N GLY A 420 -15.91 -7.31 -2.15
CA GLY A 420 -17.16 -7.98 -1.82
C GLY A 420 -16.94 -9.08 -0.79
N TYR A 421 -17.84 -9.22 0.18
CA TYR A 421 -17.75 -10.24 1.22
C TYR A 421 -18.57 -11.48 0.88
N GLY A 422 -17.97 -12.66 1.02
CA GLY A 422 -18.64 -13.96 0.93
C GLY A 422 -18.62 -14.59 -0.47
N GLU A 423 -19.21 -15.77 -0.58
CA GLU A 423 -19.15 -16.64 -1.77
C GLU A 423 -19.75 -16.00 -3.04
N THR A 424 -20.67 -15.06 -2.90
CA THR A 424 -21.28 -14.33 -4.04
C THR A 424 -20.23 -13.59 -4.87
N TYR A 425 -19.15 -13.17 -4.25
CA TYR A 425 -18.07 -12.42 -4.88
C TYR A 425 -16.82 -13.27 -5.17
N ALA A 426 -16.85 -14.56 -4.86
CA ALA A 426 -15.69 -15.43 -5.00
C ALA A 426 -15.31 -15.68 -6.48
N GLU A 427 -16.29 -15.71 -7.40
CA GLU A 427 -16.05 -15.93 -8.83
C GLU A 427 -15.47 -14.66 -9.50
N ASP A 428 -15.91 -13.47 -9.08
CA ASP A 428 -15.43 -12.18 -9.58
C ASP A 428 -14.22 -11.67 -8.79
N GLY A 429 -13.90 -12.33 -7.67
CA GLY A 429 -12.79 -11.97 -6.80
C GLY A 429 -11.43 -12.24 -7.44
N GLY A 430 -10.52 -11.30 -7.27
CA GLY A 430 -9.14 -11.45 -7.69
C GLY A 430 -8.38 -12.53 -6.92
N MET A 431 -7.10 -12.69 -7.26
CA MET A 431 -6.19 -13.58 -6.56
C MET A 431 -6.21 -13.29 -5.05
N ALA A 432 -6.24 -14.36 -4.26
CA ALA A 432 -6.24 -14.21 -2.81
C ALA A 432 -4.93 -13.60 -2.31
N PHE A 433 -5.03 -12.57 -1.48
CA PHE A 433 -3.89 -12.00 -0.76
C PHE A 433 -3.88 -12.51 0.70
N PRO A 434 -2.71 -12.70 1.28
CA PRO A 434 -1.39 -12.69 0.66
C PRO A 434 -1.14 -13.96 -0.18
N SER A 435 -0.40 -13.84 -1.27
CA SER A 435 0.04 -14.98 -2.12
C SER A 435 1.37 -15.57 -1.66
N ILE A 436 2.16 -14.78 -0.94
CA ILE A 436 3.40 -15.17 -0.27
C ILE A 436 3.47 -14.51 1.11
N VAL A 437 4.04 -15.16 2.08
CA VAL A 437 4.22 -14.66 3.46
C VAL A 437 5.55 -15.13 4.02
N SER A 438 6.08 -14.44 5.03
CA SER A 438 7.21 -14.96 5.79
C SER A 438 6.76 -15.80 7.00
N GLY A 439 7.54 -16.81 7.32
CA GLY A 439 7.52 -17.56 8.56
C GLY A 439 8.26 -16.84 9.68
N ASP A 440 8.22 -17.42 10.89
CA ASP A 440 8.89 -16.84 12.04
C ASP A 440 10.28 -17.46 12.25
N VAL A 441 11.24 -16.61 12.57
CA VAL A 441 12.56 -16.98 13.11
C VAL A 441 12.73 -16.27 14.45
N ASP A 442 13.09 -17.01 15.48
CA ASP A 442 13.26 -16.49 16.85
C ASP A 442 12.03 -15.73 17.42
N GLY A 443 10.84 -16.01 16.88
CA GLY A 443 9.56 -15.45 17.35
C GLY A 443 9.09 -14.19 16.65
N ALA A 444 9.81 -13.73 15.62
CA ALA A 444 9.43 -12.62 14.74
C ALA A 444 9.36 -13.09 13.28
N PRO A 445 8.51 -12.50 12.43
CA PRO A 445 8.49 -12.81 11.00
C PRO A 445 9.81 -12.39 10.33
N ILE A 446 10.28 -13.19 9.37
CA ILE A 446 11.43 -12.83 8.54
C ILE A 446 11.07 -11.57 7.76
N GLY A 447 11.89 -10.51 7.88
CA GLY A 447 11.72 -9.28 7.10
C GLY A 447 12.00 -9.54 5.62
N TRP A 448 11.16 -9.00 4.74
CA TRP A 448 11.28 -9.11 3.29
C TRP A 448 10.43 -8.06 2.56
N GLY A 449 10.74 -7.81 1.31
CA GLY A 449 10.07 -6.95 0.35
C GLY A 449 10.93 -6.87 -0.90
N ALA A 450 10.55 -6.09 -1.89
CA ALA A 450 11.34 -5.80 -3.07
C ALA A 450 12.03 -7.03 -3.68
N LEU A 451 11.24 -8.04 -4.11
CA LEU A 451 11.75 -9.32 -4.59
C LEU A 451 12.16 -9.22 -6.07
N GLY A 452 13.46 -9.15 -6.35
CA GLY A 452 14.03 -8.94 -7.68
C GLY A 452 14.30 -10.23 -8.50
N ALA A 453 14.19 -11.43 -7.94
CA ALA A 453 14.57 -12.66 -8.64
C ALA A 453 13.86 -13.91 -8.15
N LEU A 454 13.80 -14.95 -8.98
CA LEU A 454 13.39 -16.31 -8.58
C LEU A 454 14.30 -17.38 -9.17
N SER A 455 14.67 -18.39 -8.35
CA SER A 455 15.40 -19.56 -8.80
C SER A 455 14.85 -20.84 -8.19
N ALA A 456 14.78 -21.91 -8.98
CA ALA A 456 14.41 -23.22 -8.48
C ALA A 456 15.55 -23.87 -7.69
N ASP A 457 15.22 -24.55 -6.58
CA ASP A 457 16.17 -25.43 -5.90
C ASP A 457 16.41 -26.71 -6.76
N PRO A 458 17.64 -26.98 -7.19
CA PRO A 458 17.91 -28.17 -7.99
C PRO A 458 17.76 -29.49 -7.22
N SER A 459 17.63 -29.45 -5.89
CA SER A 459 17.55 -30.63 -5.01
C SER A 459 16.14 -30.82 -4.40
N ASP A 460 15.30 -29.78 -4.35
CA ASP A 460 13.98 -29.86 -3.77
C ASP A 460 12.92 -29.30 -4.76
N GLY A 461 12.00 -30.16 -5.16
CA GLY A 461 10.99 -29.82 -6.15
C GLY A 461 9.99 -28.75 -5.74
N ASP A 462 9.74 -28.59 -4.46
CA ASP A 462 8.77 -27.63 -3.90
C ASP A 462 9.45 -26.41 -3.26
N ARG A 463 10.72 -26.17 -3.59
CA ARG A 463 11.49 -25.05 -3.06
C ARG A 463 11.97 -24.11 -4.16
N LEU A 464 11.82 -22.81 -3.89
CA LEU A 464 12.43 -21.73 -4.66
C LEU A 464 13.36 -20.92 -3.76
N PHE A 465 14.22 -20.14 -4.40
CA PHE A 465 15.01 -19.08 -3.77
C PHE A 465 14.68 -17.73 -4.42
N THR A 466 14.75 -16.70 -3.61
CA THR A 466 14.60 -15.29 -4.04
C THR A 466 15.58 -14.41 -3.27
N ALA A 467 15.73 -13.17 -3.67
CA ALA A 467 16.50 -12.16 -2.96
C ALA A 467 15.75 -10.84 -2.97
N THR A 468 16.00 -10.00 -1.99
CA THR A 468 15.63 -8.60 -2.03
C THR A 468 16.65 -7.84 -2.86
N ASP A 469 16.22 -6.80 -3.56
CA ASP A 469 17.11 -5.84 -4.20
C ASP A 469 17.86 -4.96 -3.17
N VAL A 470 18.41 -3.83 -3.58
CA VAL A 470 19.15 -2.92 -2.69
C VAL A 470 18.26 -2.20 -1.66
N ALA A 471 16.93 -2.24 -1.80
CA ALA A 471 16.00 -1.57 -0.88
C ALA A 471 16.14 -2.07 0.57
N PHE A 472 16.51 -3.36 0.74
CA PHE A 472 16.69 -3.96 2.06
C PHE A 472 18.05 -4.63 2.20
N GLY A 473 18.86 -4.12 3.14
CA GLY A 473 20.17 -4.69 3.50
C GLY A 473 20.14 -5.39 4.87
N PRO A 474 21.22 -6.10 5.23
CA PRO A 474 22.20 -6.68 4.33
C PRO A 474 21.59 -7.75 3.41
N SER A 475 22.20 -7.97 2.25
CA SER A 475 21.68 -8.92 1.25
C SER A 475 21.54 -10.35 1.79
N ARG A 476 20.42 -10.98 1.48
CA ARG A 476 20.09 -12.36 1.90
C ARG A 476 19.49 -13.14 0.75
N VAL A 477 19.79 -14.42 0.70
CA VAL A 477 19.03 -15.38 -0.12
C VAL A 477 17.91 -15.95 0.72
N LEU A 478 16.68 -15.72 0.27
CA LEU A 478 15.47 -16.18 0.95
C LEU A 478 14.99 -17.50 0.35
N GLY A 479 14.71 -18.49 1.19
CA GLY A 479 14.12 -19.77 0.74
C GLY A 479 12.61 -19.74 0.84
N VAL A 480 11.93 -20.19 -0.22
CA VAL A 480 10.46 -20.16 -0.36
C VAL A 480 9.89 -21.56 -0.50
N ASP A 481 9.05 -22.00 0.43
CA ASP A 481 8.29 -23.26 0.36
C ASP A 481 7.00 -23.02 -0.46
N VAL A 482 6.98 -23.54 -1.69
CA VAL A 482 5.84 -23.46 -2.60
C VAL A 482 4.88 -24.65 -2.51
N SER A 483 5.11 -25.58 -1.58
CA SER A 483 4.12 -26.62 -1.22
C SER A 483 2.95 -26.02 -0.42
N LYS A 484 3.10 -24.83 0.10
CA LYS A 484 2.12 -24.09 0.89
C LYS A 484 1.31 -23.11 0.02
N THR A 485 0.14 -22.75 0.51
CA THR A 485 -0.69 -21.66 -0.03
C THR A 485 -1.24 -20.82 1.13
N PRO A 486 -0.81 -19.56 1.29
CA PRO A 486 0.23 -18.87 0.51
C PRO A 486 1.60 -19.56 0.57
N ALA A 487 2.48 -19.24 -0.40
CA ALA A 487 3.87 -19.64 -0.34
C ALA A 487 4.54 -19.06 0.91
N VAL A 488 5.55 -19.74 1.46
CA VAL A 488 6.16 -19.32 2.75
C VAL A 488 7.66 -19.12 2.59
N ILE A 489 8.13 -17.92 2.83
CA ILE A 489 9.54 -17.63 3.07
C ILE A 489 9.90 -18.19 4.45
N ASP A 490 10.65 -19.29 4.49
CA ASP A 490 10.95 -20.03 5.73
C ASP A 490 12.41 -19.97 6.16
N SER A 491 13.26 -19.34 5.37
CA SER A 491 14.68 -19.18 5.67
C SER A 491 15.27 -17.94 5.01
N ALA A 492 16.31 -17.39 5.63
CA ALA A 492 17.08 -16.25 5.15
C ALA A 492 18.57 -16.54 5.37
N LEU A 493 19.32 -16.68 4.28
CA LEU A 493 20.76 -16.93 4.29
C LEU A 493 21.49 -15.61 4.04
N PRO A 494 22.25 -15.06 5.02
CA PRO A 494 23.02 -13.85 4.80
C PRO A 494 24.11 -14.03 3.75
N VAL A 495 24.29 -13.07 2.86
CA VAL A 495 25.45 -13.02 1.97
C VAL A 495 26.60 -12.33 2.70
N THR A 496 27.76 -12.98 2.76
CA THR A 496 28.90 -12.51 3.53
C THR A 496 30.19 -12.47 2.71
N GLU A 497 31.03 -11.48 2.99
CA GLU A 497 32.41 -11.39 2.47
C GLU A 497 33.36 -11.27 3.64
N ASP A 498 34.38 -12.10 3.72
CA ASP A 498 35.29 -12.20 4.85
C ASP A 498 34.56 -12.35 6.23
N GLY A 499 33.43 -13.02 6.22
CA GLY A 499 32.61 -13.29 7.41
C GLY A 499 31.77 -12.08 7.90
N GLN A 500 31.69 -11.01 7.11
CA GLN A 500 30.84 -9.86 7.40
C GLN A 500 29.68 -9.80 6.39
N PRO A 501 28.43 -9.48 6.82
CA PRO A 501 27.32 -9.25 5.91
C PRO A 501 27.65 -8.11 4.93
N VAL A 502 27.14 -8.23 3.70
CA VAL A 502 27.33 -7.22 2.65
C VAL A 502 25.98 -6.81 2.05
N THR A 503 25.91 -5.60 1.52
CA THR A 503 24.78 -5.13 0.73
C THR A 503 25.20 -5.14 -0.74
N LEU A 504 24.42 -5.81 -1.57
CA LEU A 504 24.59 -5.94 -3.01
C LEU A 504 23.24 -5.62 -3.66
N ASP A 505 23.30 -5.01 -4.80
CA ASP A 505 22.14 -4.78 -5.68
C ASP A 505 21.87 -6.04 -6.49
N ILE A 506 21.06 -6.96 -5.94
CA ILE A 506 20.84 -8.28 -6.50
C ILE A 506 19.63 -8.26 -7.43
N GLU A 507 19.89 -8.23 -8.73
CA GLU A 507 18.86 -8.23 -9.76
C GLU A 507 18.59 -9.61 -10.35
N GLY A 508 19.44 -10.59 -10.07
CA GLY A 508 19.25 -11.97 -10.51
C GLY A 508 19.90 -12.98 -9.59
N LEU A 509 19.29 -14.16 -9.50
CA LEU A 509 19.75 -15.25 -8.64
C LEU A 509 19.58 -16.60 -9.33
N ALA A 510 20.61 -17.42 -9.35
CA ALA A 510 20.55 -18.81 -9.80
C ALA A 510 21.17 -19.75 -8.77
N ALA A 511 20.39 -20.73 -8.32
CA ALA A 511 20.87 -21.80 -7.46
C ALA A 511 21.75 -22.79 -8.25
N ARG A 512 22.86 -23.22 -7.65
CA ARG A 512 23.80 -24.15 -8.23
C ARG A 512 23.53 -25.57 -7.72
N PRO A 513 23.82 -26.61 -8.53
CA PRO A 513 23.65 -28.01 -8.09
C PRO A 513 24.48 -28.41 -6.87
N ASP A 514 25.55 -27.68 -6.54
CA ASP A 514 26.39 -27.88 -5.37
C ASP A 514 25.86 -27.21 -4.10
N GLY A 515 24.70 -26.56 -4.17
CA GLY A 515 24.03 -25.87 -3.07
C GLY A 515 24.40 -24.40 -2.89
N GLY A 516 25.32 -23.85 -3.71
CA GLY A 516 25.65 -22.44 -3.75
C GLY A 516 24.78 -21.65 -4.75
N PHE A 517 25.14 -20.40 -4.97
CA PHE A 517 24.40 -19.48 -5.83
C PHE A 517 25.32 -18.70 -6.78
N VAL A 518 24.76 -18.24 -7.87
CA VAL A 518 25.32 -17.17 -8.70
C VAL A 518 24.35 -16.02 -8.67
N LEU A 519 24.83 -14.84 -8.30
CA LEU A 519 24.05 -13.61 -8.28
C LEU A 519 24.46 -12.73 -9.45
N ALA A 520 23.50 -12.15 -10.14
CA ALA A 520 23.70 -10.99 -11.00
C ALA A 520 23.56 -9.74 -10.12
N VAL A 521 24.63 -8.97 -10.04
CA VAL A 521 24.68 -7.76 -9.21
C VAL A 521 24.80 -6.58 -10.13
N GLU A 522 23.86 -5.64 -10.04
CA GLU A 522 23.94 -4.35 -10.70
C GLU A 522 24.89 -3.44 -9.94
N GLY A 523 25.43 -2.47 -10.59
CA GLY A 523 26.26 -1.44 -9.99
C GLY A 523 25.75 -0.07 -10.38
N GLU A 524 26.12 0.96 -9.62
CA GLU A 524 25.79 2.35 -9.95
C GLU A 524 26.22 2.76 -11.36
N ASP A 525 27.21 2.05 -11.91
CA ASP A 525 27.70 2.24 -13.28
C ASP A 525 28.03 0.89 -13.94
N GLY A 526 28.30 0.90 -15.23
CA GLY A 526 28.62 -0.30 -15.96
C GLY A 526 29.76 -1.16 -15.36
N PRO A 527 30.89 -0.58 -14.89
CA PRO A 527 31.96 -1.31 -14.22
C PRO A 527 31.59 -1.99 -12.93
N GLY A 528 30.55 -1.54 -12.22
CA GLY A 528 30.03 -2.18 -10.99
C GLY A 528 29.27 -3.46 -11.24
N ASN A 529 28.83 -3.70 -12.48
CA ASN A 529 28.08 -4.90 -12.85
C ASN A 529 28.96 -6.17 -12.84
N GLN A 530 28.52 -7.21 -12.13
CA GLN A 530 29.32 -8.41 -11.95
C GLN A 530 28.47 -9.65 -11.62
N LEU A 531 29.02 -10.84 -11.88
CA LEU A 531 28.53 -12.06 -11.27
C LEU A 531 29.24 -12.29 -9.93
N VAL A 532 28.46 -12.61 -8.91
CA VAL A 532 28.97 -12.97 -7.57
C VAL A 532 28.62 -14.42 -7.29
N TYR A 533 29.65 -15.26 -7.09
CA TYR A 533 29.48 -16.66 -6.70
C TYR A 533 29.47 -16.75 -5.20
N VAL A 534 28.44 -17.39 -4.67
CA VAL A 534 28.18 -17.56 -3.24
C VAL A 534 28.10 -19.04 -2.92
N SER A 535 28.77 -19.45 -1.87
CA SER A 535 28.72 -20.83 -1.37
C SER A 535 27.42 -21.15 -0.64
N ALA A 536 27.17 -22.42 -0.34
CA ALA A 536 25.97 -22.87 0.36
C ALA A 536 25.81 -22.31 1.77
N ASP A 537 26.86 -21.76 2.37
CA ASP A 537 26.85 -21.11 3.69
C ASP A 537 26.73 -19.56 3.59
N GLY A 538 26.53 -19.02 2.39
CA GLY A 538 26.36 -17.59 2.15
C GLY A 538 27.66 -16.80 1.92
N SER A 539 28.83 -17.45 1.98
CA SER A 539 30.11 -16.76 1.78
C SER A 539 30.39 -16.49 0.31
N ILE A 540 30.84 -15.28 -0.03
CA ILE A 540 31.28 -14.95 -1.39
C ILE A 540 32.54 -15.73 -1.71
N GLU A 541 32.51 -16.55 -2.76
CA GLU A 541 33.64 -17.34 -3.24
C GLU A 541 34.50 -16.54 -4.24
N ARG A 542 33.85 -15.82 -5.14
CA ARG A 542 34.51 -15.00 -6.15
C ARG A 542 33.57 -13.98 -6.79
N ARG A 543 34.15 -12.96 -7.39
CA ARG A 543 33.48 -11.93 -8.21
C ARG A 543 34.01 -12.02 -9.65
N VAL A 544 33.12 -11.95 -10.62
CA VAL A 544 33.44 -11.97 -12.05
C VAL A 544 32.91 -10.68 -12.69
N PRO A 545 33.75 -9.68 -12.92
CA PRO A 545 33.33 -8.43 -13.54
C PRO A 545 32.97 -8.67 -15.02
N LEU A 546 32.11 -7.80 -15.55
CA LEU A 546 31.88 -7.74 -16.99
C LEU A 546 33.16 -7.35 -17.75
N PRO A 547 33.29 -7.79 -19.03
CA PRO A 547 34.38 -7.32 -19.88
C PRO A 547 34.41 -5.79 -19.94
N PRO A 548 35.60 -5.15 -19.81
CA PRO A 548 35.71 -3.68 -19.75
C PRO A 548 35.09 -2.93 -20.92
N ASP A 549 35.08 -3.54 -22.11
CA ASP A 549 34.51 -2.95 -23.33
C ASP A 549 32.96 -3.05 -23.38
N VAL A 550 32.36 -3.95 -22.64
CA VAL A 550 30.89 -4.00 -22.39
C VAL A 550 30.54 -3.05 -21.27
N ALA A 551 31.18 -3.21 -20.10
CA ALA A 551 30.96 -2.41 -18.90
C ALA A 551 31.05 -0.88 -19.20
N ALA A 552 32.06 -0.42 -19.94
CA ALA A 552 32.21 0.99 -20.28
C ALA A 552 31.08 1.57 -21.17
N ARG A 553 30.20 0.73 -21.70
CA ARG A 553 29.10 1.13 -22.60
C ARG A 553 27.73 0.89 -21.98
N LEU A 554 27.66 0.25 -20.82
CA LEU A 554 26.43 0.14 -20.03
C LEU A 554 26.09 1.48 -19.38
N GLY A 555 24.77 1.74 -19.20
CA GLY A 555 24.26 2.80 -18.34
C GLY A 555 24.09 2.32 -16.91
N GLY A 556 23.25 3.00 -16.14
CA GLY A 556 22.85 2.60 -14.78
C GLY A 556 21.80 1.49 -14.75
N GLN A 557 21.49 0.83 -15.87
CA GLN A 557 20.56 -0.30 -15.98
C GLN A 557 21.32 -1.43 -16.67
N GLY A 558 21.83 -2.34 -15.87
CA GLY A 558 22.86 -3.27 -16.28
C GLY A 558 22.42 -4.73 -16.27
N LEU A 559 23.03 -5.52 -15.40
CA LEU A 559 22.70 -6.94 -15.26
C LEU A 559 21.39 -7.12 -14.50
N GLU A 560 20.56 -7.98 -15.06
CA GLU A 560 19.31 -8.46 -14.44
C GLU A 560 19.41 -9.98 -14.20
N GLY A 561 18.47 -10.75 -14.71
CA GLY A 561 18.42 -12.18 -14.50
C GLY A 561 19.69 -12.97 -14.81
N VAL A 562 19.84 -14.08 -14.11
CA VAL A 562 20.95 -15.04 -14.27
C VAL A 562 20.46 -16.47 -14.24
N ALA A 563 21.03 -17.33 -15.12
CA ALA A 563 20.70 -18.75 -15.18
C ALA A 563 21.95 -19.63 -15.31
N VAL A 564 21.98 -20.76 -14.62
CA VAL A 564 23.04 -21.76 -14.74
C VAL A 564 22.62 -22.80 -15.77
N ASP A 565 23.51 -23.11 -16.72
CA ASP A 565 23.34 -24.09 -17.77
C ASP A 565 24.60 -25.02 -17.84
N GLY A 566 24.56 -26.15 -17.14
CA GLY A 566 25.73 -26.97 -16.96
C GLY A 566 26.88 -26.19 -16.33
N ASP A 567 28.01 -26.10 -17.05
CA ASP A 567 29.18 -25.35 -16.59
C ASP A 567 29.14 -23.85 -17.02
N CYS A 568 28.11 -23.41 -17.74
CA CYS A 568 27.98 -22.05 -18.21
C CYS A 568 26.95 -21.26 -17.37
N VAL A 569 27.09 -19.92 -17.41
CA VAL A 569 26.15 -18.99 -16.79
C VAL A 569 25.65 -18.02 -17.84
N TRP A 570 24.32 -17.94 -17.98
CA TRP A 570 23.66 -16.95 -18.82
C TRP A 570 23.25 -15.73 -17.99
N VAL A 571 23.31 -14.56 -18.60
CA VAL A 571 22.81 -13.29 -18.00
C VAL A 571 21.96 -12.53 -19.01
N ALA A 572 21.00 -11.79 -18.52
CA ALA A 572 20.25 -10.78 -19.26
C ALA A 572 20.81 -9.38 -18.93
N VAL A 573 20.92 -8.53 -19.93
CA VAL A 573 21.20 -7.10 -19.76
C VAL A 573 19.91 -6.34 -19.98
N GLN A 574 19.51 -5.51 -19.03
CA GLN A 574 18.21 -4.86 -19.05
C GLN A 574 18.00 -3.97 -20.28
N ARG A 575 18.98 -3.10 -20.54
CA ARG A 575 18.88 -2.06 -21.58
C ARG A 575 19.97 -2.18 -22.63
N GLU A 576 19.83 -1.37 -23.68
CA GLU A 576 20.77 -1.35 -24.79
C GLU A 576 22.17 -0.94 -24.33
N VAL A 577 23.16 -1.70 -24.78
CA VAL A 577 24.57 -1.32 -24.68
C VAL A 577 24.86 -0.25 -25.70
N LYS A 578 25.45 0.87 -25.27
CA LYS A 578 25.79 2.02 -26.17
C LYS A 578 26.57 1.60 -27.40
N GLY A 579 26.02 1.87 -28.56
CA GLY A 579 26.60 1.53 -29.87
C GLY A 579 26.02 0.26 -30.50
N ASP A 580 25.17 -0.48 -29.79
CA ASP A 580 24.40 -1.57 -30.38
C ASP A 580 23.19 -1.04 -31.18
N PRO A 581 22.60 -1.85 -32.07
CA PRO A 581 21.39 -1.45 -32.80
C PRO A 581 20.24 -1.11 -31.83
N LYS A 582 19.42 -0.11 -32.20
CA LYS A 582 18.26 0.30 -31.38
C LYS A 582 17.31 -0.86 -31.13
N GLY A 583 16.90 -1.01 -29.87
CA GLY A 583 16.01 -2.06 -29.39
C GLY A 583 16.69 -3.42 -29.30
N VAL A 584 18.00 -3.52 -29.46
CA VAL A 584 18.76 -4.75 -29.25
C VAL A 584 19.50 -4.67 -27.93
N VAL A 585 19.16 -5.56 -27.01
CA VAL A 585 19.86 -5.76 -25.74
C VAL A 585 20.72 -7.03 -25.79
N ARG A 586 21.57 -7.24 -24.81
CA ARG A 586 22.53 -8.35 -24.83
C ARG A 586 22.10 -9.48 -23.87
N LEU A 587 22.27 -10.70 -24.35
CA LEU A 587 22.35 -11.89 -23.53
C LEU A 587 23.81 -12.33 -23.48
N GLY A 588 24.35 -12.49 -22.27
CA GLY A 588 25.73 -12.92 -22.06
C GLY A 588 25.81 -14.40 -21.66
N ARG A 589 26.79 -15.13 -22.20
CA ARG A 589 27.15 -16.47 -21.75
C ARG A 589 28.58 -16.45 -21.21
N TYR A 590 28.73 -16.71 -19.92
CA TYR A 590 30.02 -16.83 -19.26
C TYR A 590 30.40 -18.31 -19.11
N SER A 591 31.60 -18.66 -19.52
CA SER A 591 32.18 -20.01 -19.35
C SER A 591 33.29 -19.96 -18.30
N PRO A 592 33.05 -20.41 -17.07
CA PRO A 592 34.01 -20.32 -15.96
C PRO A 592 35.35 -20.99 -16.25
N ASP A 593 35.34 -22.18 -16.87
CA ASP A 593 36.54 -22.98 -17.19
C ASP A 593 37.47 -22.26 -18.18
N ARG A 594 36.94 -21.37 -19.00
CA ARG A 594 37.70 -20.63 -20.04
C ARG A 594 37.89 -19.18 -19.66
N ASP A 595 37.28 -18.74 -18.57
CA ASP A 595 37.18 -17.33 -18.17
C ASP A 595 36.81 -16.44 -19.37
N ARG A 596 35.74 -16.82 -20.06
CA ARG A 596 35.34 -16.22 -21.34
C ARG A 596 33.88 -15.85 -21.39
N TRP A 597 33.61 -14.65 -21.82
CA TRP A 597 32.29 -14.15 -22.15
C TRP A 597 32.00 -14.25 -23.66
N GLU A 598 30.76 -14.60 -24.00
CA GLU A 598 30.18 -14.57 -25.35
C GLU A 598 28.90 -13.79 -25.30
N TRP A 599 28.61 -13.00 -26.33
CA TRP A 599 27.49 -12.09 -26.36
C TRP A 599 26.56 -12.35 -27.54
N PHE A 600 25.25 -12.31 -27.31
CA PHE A 600 24.18 -12.50 -28.28
C PHE A 600 23.21 -11.31 -28.18
N GLY A 601 22.51 -11.03 -29.28
CA GLY A 601 21.47 -9.98 -29.31
C GLY A 601 20.08 -10.55 -28.99
N TYR A 602 19.31 -9.77 -28.30
CA TYR A 602 17.89 -10.00 -28.09
C TYR A 602 17.13 -8.76 -28.58
N GLN A 603 16.18 -8.90 -29.50
CA GLN A 603 15.38 -7.80 -30.01
C GLN A 603 14.20 -7.56 -29.09
N LEU A 604 14.16 -6.42 -28.42
CA LEU A 604 13.01 -5.99 -27.60
C LEU A 604 11.79 -5.73 -28.46
N GLU A 605 10.60 -5.86 -27.85
CA GLU A 605 9.37 -5.31 -28.42
C GLU A 605 9.46 -3.79 -28.52
N GLY A 606 8.62 -3.20 -29.35
CA GLY A 606 8.56 -1.74 -29.50
C GLY A 606 7.53 -1.12 -28.58
N THR A 607 7.83 0.08 -28.07
CA THR A 607 6.85 0.92 -27.41
C THR A 607 6.70 2.25 -28.15
N SER A 608 5.49 2.81 -28.15
CA SER A 608 5.19 4.15 -28.66
C SER A 608 4.64 5.08 -27.58
N ALA A 609 4.51 4.58 -26.35
CA ALA A 609 4.06 5.39 -25.22
C ALA A 609 5.17 6.37 -24.79
N GLU A 610 4.81 7.60 -24.52
CA GLU A 610 5.75 8.63 -24.05
C GLU A 610 6.29 8.29 -22.68
N GLY A 611 7.60 8.41 -22.48
CA GLY A 611 8.26 8.09 -21.23
C GLY A 611 8.38 6.60 -20.91
N ASP A 612 7.91 5.72 -21.82
CA ASP A 612 8.01 4.28 -21.66
C ASP A 612 9.30 3.72 -22.26
N TRP A 613 9.74 2.60 -21.70
CA TRP A 613 10.82 1.78 -22.22
C TRP A 613 10.54 0.30 -21.99
N ILE A 614 11.18 -0.55 -22.76
CA ILE A 614 11.10 -2.00 -22.59
C ILE A 614 12.46 -2.52 -22.20
N GLY A 615 12.50 -3.45 -21.26
CA GLY A 615 13.72 -4.08 -20.77
C GLY A 615 13.52 -5.56 -20.42
N LEU A 616 14.63 -6.21 -20.11
CA LEU A 616 14.62 -7.59 -19.60
C LEU A 616 14.73 -7.55 -18.08
N SER A 617 14.09 -8.51 -17.41
CA SER A 617 14.13 -8.66 -15.95
C SER A 617 14.71 -10.00 -15.51
N GLU A 618 14.38 -11.11 -16.18
CA GLU A 618 14.82 -12.42 -15.72
C GLU A 618 15.15 -13.34 -16.91
N ILE A 619 16.02 -14.33 -16.67
CA ILE A 619 16.37 -15.37 -17.62
C ILE A 619 16.42 -16.74 -16.94
N ALA A 620 15.90 -17.76 -17.59
CA ALA A 620 15.99 -19.14 -17.14
C ALA A 620 16.33 -20.08 -18.30
N VAL A 621 16.85 -21.26 -17.98
CA VAL A 621 17.08 -22.33 -18.96
C VAL A 621 16.04 -23.41 -18.78
N HIS A 622 15.30 -23.74 -19.84
CA HIS A 622 14.30 -24.79 -19.81
C HIS A 622 14.15 -25.49 -21.18
N ASP A 623 14.14 -26.81 -21.17
CA ASP A 623 13.97 -27.67 -22.37
C ASP A 623 14.85 -27.24 -23.55
N GLY A 624 16.16 -26.98 -23.27
CA GLY A 624 17.16 -26.63 -24.27
C GLY A 624 16.93 -25.26 -24.95
N ALA A 625 16.22 -24.37 -24.31
CA ALA A 625 16.03 -22.98 -24.72
C ALA A 625 16.25 -22.02 -23.54
N LEU A 626 16.46 -20.76 -23.84
CA LEU A 626 16.37 -19.68 -22.86
C LEU A 626 14.92 -19.22 -22.77
N LEU A 627 14.45 -18.98 -21.58
CA LEU A 627 13.23 -18.22 -21.31
C LEU A 627 13.66 -16.86 -20.77
N VAL A 628 13.09 -15.80 -21.29
CA VAL A 628 13.48 -14.41 -20.97
C VAL A 628 12.23 -13.63 -20.63
N LEU A 629 12.21 -12.98 -19.48
CA LEU A 629 11.14 -12.05 -19.08
C LEU A 629 11.44 -10.66 -19.64
N GLU A 630 10.47 -10.14 -20.38
CA GLU A 630 10.50 -8.82 -21.00
C GLU A 630 9.30 -7.99 -20.52
N ARG A 631 9.56 -6.77 -20.08
CA ARG A 631 8.52 -5.85 -19.57
C ARG A 631 8.70 -4.43 -20.03
N ASP A 632 7.59 -3.68 -20.08
CA ASP A 632 7.57 -2.22 -20.17
C ASP A 632 7.62 -1.57 -18.76
N LYS A 633 7.81 -0.25 -18.73
CA LYS A 633 7.75 0.58 -17.51
C LYS A 633 6.33 1.05 -17.18
N LEU A 634 5.30 0.43 -17.74
CA LEU A 634 3.92 0.82 -17.54
C LEU A 634 3.24 -0.08 -16.50
N ASN A 635 2.27 0.49 -15.81
CA ASN A 635 1.46 -0.21 -14.82
C ASN A 635 -0.03 0.04 -15.02
N GLY A 636 -0.88 -0.60 -14.22
CA GLY A 636 -2.32 -0.45 -14.24
C GLY A 636 -2.91 -0.63 -15.64
N PRO A 637 -3.85 0.24 -16.06
CA PRO A 637 -4.49 0.13 -17.37
C PRO A 637 -3.56 0.48 -18.54
N ASP A 638 -2.39 1.06 -18.27
CA ASP A 638 -1.42 1.45 -19.29
C ASP A 638 -0.41 0.36 -19.65
N ALA A 639 -0.25 -0.67 -18.82
CA ALA A 639 0.64 -1.79 -19.07
C ALA A 639 0.37 -2.47 -20.42
N ARG A 640 1.41 -2.76 -21.21
CA ARG A 640 1.31 -3.30 -22.57
C ARG A 640 2.16 -4.55 -22.81
N VAL A 641 3.36 -4.59 -22.23
CA VAL A 641 4.33 -5.67 -22.47
C VAL A 641 4.77 -6.25 -21.13
N LYS A 642 4.26 -7.41 -20.80
CA LYS A 642 4.71 -8.24 -19.67
C LYS A 642 4.68 -9.68 -20.16
N GLY A 643 5.82 -10.24 -20.54
CA GLY A 643 5.81 -11.54 -21.19
C GLY A 643 7.07 -12.36 -21.04
N ILE A 644 6.90 -13.67 -21.01
CA ILE A 644 7.99 -14.64 -21.07
C ILE A 644 8.16 -15.08 -22.51
N TYR A 645 9.37 -14.91 -23.03
CA TYR A 645 9.73 -15.28 -24.41
C TYR A 645 10.68 -16.46 -24.41
N ARG A 646 10.41 -17.42 -25.31
CA ARG A 646 11.32 -18.53 -25.60
C ARG A 646 12.32 -18.08 -26.65
N VAL A 647 13.62 -18.22 -26.34
CA VAL A 647 14.75 -17.86 -27.20
C VAL A 647 15.52 -19.12 -27.58
N GLU A 648 15.75 -19.29 -28.88
CA GLU A 648 16.52 -20.44 -29.38
C GLU A 648 17.99 -20.33 -28.91
N MET A 649 18.51 -21.37 -28.27
CA MET A 649 19.93 -21.39 -27.88
C MET A 649 20.84 -21.41 -29.10
N PRO A 650 21.91 -20.59 -29.10
CA PRO A 650 22.88 -20.61 -30.20
C PRO A 650 23.73 -21.90 -30.18
N ASP A 651 24.14 -22.36 -31.36
CA ASP A 651 25.13 -23.41 -31.47
C ASP A 651 26.49 -22.92 -30.91
N ASP A 652 27.31 -23.84 -30.33
CA ASP A 652 28.57 -23.50 -29.65
C ASP A 652 29.63 -22.78 -30.54
N ALA A 653 29.45 -22.80 -31.84
CA ALA A 653 30.34 -22.16 -32.80
C ALA A 653 30.03 -20.69 -33.08
N GLU A 654 28.95 -20.14 -32.55
CA GLU A 654 28.38 -18.84 -33.00
C GLU A 654 28.59 -17.66 -32.04
N GLY A 655 29.28 -17.87 -30.89
CA GLY A 655 29.50 -16.80 -29.92
C GLY A 655 30.44 -15.71 -30.47
N MET A 656 29.99 -14.46 -30.41
CA MET A 656 30.79 -13.31 -30.79
C MET A 656 31.55 -12.74 -29.61
N SER A 657 32.76 -12.22 -29.89
CA SER A 657 33.50 -11.40 -28.95
C SER A 657 32.72 -10.14 -28.60
N ALA A 658 33.04 -9.51 -27.48
CA ALA A 658 32.38 -8.28 -26.97
C ALA A 658 32.47 -7.07 -27.99
N GLN A 659 33.28 -7.17 -29.04
CA GLN A 659 33.45 -6.15 -30.05
C GLN A 659 32.58 -6.44 -31.30
N GLY A 660 31.59 -5.57 -31.53
CA GLY A 660 30.70 -5.62 -32.68
C GLY A 660 29.22 -5.75 -32.29
N ALA A 661 28.33 -5.58 -33.29
CA ALA A 661 26.90 -5.79 -33.09
C ALA A 661 26.60 -7.29 -32.80
N PRO A 662 25.90 -7.60 -31.74
CA PRO A 662 25.61 -9.01 -31.40
C PRO A 662 24.65 -9.63 -32.43
N LYS A 663 24.84 -10.96 -32.69
CA LYS A 663 23.91 -11.72 -33.51
C LYS A 663 22.60 -11.86 -32.73
N VAL A 664 21.51 -11.35 -33.30
CA VAL A 664 20.17 -11.44 -32.69
C VAL A 664 19.67 -12.89 -32.77
N LEU A 665 19.31 -13.42 -31.62
CA LEU A 665 18.70 -14.74 -31.48
C LEU A 665 17.21 -14.67 -31.84
N ARG A 666 16.64 -15.78 -32.27
CA ARG A 666 15.23 -15.89 -32.58
C ARG A 666 14.42 -16.08 -31.28
N LYS A 667 13.40 -15.25 -31.10
CA LYS A 667 12.46 -15.36 -29.98
C LYS A 667 11.03 -15.63 -30.44
N THR A 668 10.23 -16.23 -29.55
CA THR A 668 8.78 -16.38 -29.69
C THR A 668 8.13 -16.14 -28.32
N LEU A 669 6.97 -15.47 -28.29
CA LEU A 669 6.22 -15.31 -27.06
C LEU A 669 5.78 -16.70 -26.55
N ALA A 670 6.12 -17.02 -25.30
CA ALA A 670 5.72 -18.23 -24.62
C ALA A 670 4.55 -18.02 -23.65
N ARG A 671 4.47 -16.84 -23.02
CA ARG A 671 3.33 -16.44 -22.20
C ARG A 671 3.20 -14.92 -22.14
N ASN A 672 1.99 -14.41 -22.31
CA ASN A 672 1.61 -13.06 -21.95
C ASN A 672 1.13 -13.06 -20.49
N LEU A 673 1.77 -12.28 -19.61
CA LEU A 673 1.47 -12.21 -18.18
C LEU A 673 0.41 -11.13 -17.84
N LEU A 674 0.07 -10.23 -18.78
CA LEU A 674 -0.92 -9.18 -18.51
C LEU A 674 -2.27 -9.72 -18.02
N PRO A 675 -2.83 -10.81 -18.61
CA PRO A 675 -4.07 -11.37 -18.07
C PRO A 675 -3.95 -11.90 -16.63
N ASP A 676 -2.76 -12.43 -16.25
CA ASP A 676 -2.52 -12.94 -14.90
C ASP A 676 -2.47 -11.77 -13.88
N LEU A 677 -1.75 -10.70 -14.23
CA LEU A 677 -1.67 -9.47 -13.42
C LEU A 677 -3.05 -8.81 -13.27
N GLN A 678 -3.81 -8.71 -14.36
CA GLN A 678 -5.16 -8.15 -14.35
C GLN A 678 -6.15 -8.98 -13.54
N ALA A 679 -5.97 -10.31 -13.49
CA ALA A 679 -6.83 -11.21 -12.72
C ALA A 679 -6.69 -11.06 -11.20
N THR A 680 -5.79 -10.24 -10.71
CA THR A 680 -5.70 -9.87 -9.28
C THR A 680 -6.77 -8.88 -8.86
N ASN A 681 -7.42 -8.21 -9.82
CA ASN A 681 -8.32 -7.06 -9.63
C ASN A 681 -7.66 -5.87 -8.89
N GLY A 682 -6.34 -5.94 -8.69
CA GLY A 682 -5.49 -4.85 -8.20
C GLY A 682 -4.93 -4.05 -9.35
N PHE A 683 -3.98 -3.19 -9.03
CA PHE A 683 -3.19 -2.49 -10.03
C PHE A 683 -2.24 -3.49 -10.70
N ALA A 684 -2.22 -3.54 -12.05
CA ALA A 684 -1.21 -4.32 -12.75
C ALA A 684 0.17 -3.71 -12.48
N GLN A 685 1.02 -4.44 -11.76
CA GLN A 685 2.32 -3.93 -11.30
C GLN A 685 3.29 -3.66 -12.47
N GLU A 686 4.15 -2.67 -12.31
CA GLU A 686 5.21 -2.36 -13.26
C GLU A 686 6.23 -3.48 -13.32
N LYS A 687 6.80 -3.80 -12.14
CA LYS A 687 7.95 -4.67 -11.96
C LYS A 687 7.54 -6.14 -11.79
N VAL A 688 7.40 -6.84 -12.90
CA VAL A 688 7.45 -8.31 -12.90
C VAL A 688 8.92 -8.67 -13.03
N GLU A 689 9.58 -9.11 -11.93
CA GLU A 689 11.03 -9.21 -11.89
C GLU A 689 11.54 -10.66 -11.89
N GLY A 690 10.80 -11.58 -11.29
CA GLY A 690 11.29 -12.97 -11.22
C GLY A 690 10.32 -13.99 -11.77
N PHE A 691 10.86 -15.05 -12.40
CA PHE A 691 10.12 -16.29 -12.67
C PHE A 691 11.04 -17.51 -12.55
N ALA A 692 10.44 -18.63 -12.15
CA ALA A 692 11.15 -19.90 -12.09
C ALA A 692 10.25 -21.08 -12.43
N ILE A 693 10.82 -22.13 -12.99
CA ILE A 693 10.16 -23.42 -13.12
C ILE A 693 10.73 -24.33 -12.02
N ALA A 694 9.93 -24.59 -10.99
CA ALA A 694 10.33 -25.43 -9.88
C ALA A 694 10.47 -26.91 -10.28
N GLY A 695 11.14 -27.71 -9.45
CA GLY A 695 11.32 -29.12 -9.70
C GLY A 695 10.01 -29.93 -9.71
N ASN A 696 8.93 -29.41 -9.15
CA ASN A 696 7.56 -29.94 -9.27
C ASN A 696 6.93 -29.71 -10.67
N GLY A 697 7.64 -29.04 -11.58
CA GLY A 697 7.22 -28.80 -12.96
C GLY A 697 6.28 -27.59 -13.15
N LYS A 698 6.03 -26.81 -12.12
CA LYS A 698 5.17 -25.60 -12.20
C LYS A 698 5.98 -24.34 -12.47
N LEU A 699 5.34 -23.39 -13.16
CA LEU A 699 5.85 -22.05 -13.39
C LEU A 699 5.37 -21.11 -12.28
N TYR A 700 6.30 -20.41 -11.67
CA TYR A 700 6.06 -19.37 -10.68
C TYR A 700 6.56 -18.03 -11.19
N VAL A 701 5.86 -16.94 -10.81
CA VAL A 701 6.21 -15.56 -11.17
C VAL A 701 6.05 -14.68 -9.96
N VAL A 702 6.92 -13.70 -9.78
CA VAL A 702 6.84 -12.72 -8.69
C VAL A 702 6.95 -11.29 -9.22
N THR A 703 6.25 -10.36 -8.56
CA THR A 703 6.44 -8.92 -8.75
C THR A 703 7.26 -8.33 -7.62
N ASP A 704 8.03 -7.31 -7.93
CA ASP A 704 8.68 -6.44 -7.00
C ASP A 704 7.72 -5.29 -6.61
N ASN A 705 7.67 -4.91 -5.34
CA ASN A 705 6.89 -3.80 -4.81
C ASN A 705 7.76 -2.60 -4.37
N ASP A 706 9.01 -2.51 -4.83
CA ASP A 706 9.94 -1.40 -4.58
C ASP A 706 10.09 -1.01 -3.08
N GLY A 707 9.83 -1.94 -2.15
CA GLY A 707 9.78 -1.60 -0.74
C GLY A 707 8.66 -0.61 -0.37
N LEU A 708 7.63 -0.49 -1.22
CA LEU A 708 6.43 0.34 -1.19
C LEU A 708 6.56 1.77 -1.74
N ASP A 709 7.73 2.34 -1.88
CA ASP A 709 7.89 3.78 -2.21
C ASP A 709 7.40 4.16 -3.61
N ASP A 710 7.63 3.32 -4.62
CA ASP A 710 7.34 3.60 -6.03
C ASP A 710 6.38 2.55 -6.67
N ALA A 711 5.72 1.74 -5.88
CA ALA A 711 4.81 0.69 -6.34
C ALA A 711 3.32 1.02 -6.07
N ASN A 712 2.44 0.41 -6.85
CA ASN A 712 0.99 0.57 -6.69
C ASN A 712 0.34 -0.59 -5.93
N GLY A 713 1.01 -1.17 -4.94
CA GLY A 713 0.42 -2.18 -4.11
C GLY A 713 1.35 -3.31 -3.66
N GLU A 714 0.78 -4.47 -3.51
CA GLU A 714 1.39 -5.66 -2.93
C GLU A 714 2.35 -6.40 -3.84
N THR A 715 3.29 -7.16 -3.26
CA THR A 715 4.00 -8.23 -3.97
C THR A 715 3.01 -9.32 -4.38
N GLN A 716 2.98 -9.65 -5.67
CA GLN A 716 2.15 -10.69 -6.26
C GLN A 716 3.03 -11.91 -6.58
N PHE A 717 2.66 -13.08 -6.03
CA PHE A 717 3.34 -14.35 -6.27
C PHE A 717 2.38 -15.34 -6.91
N PHE A 718 2.64 -15.72 -8.16
CA PHE A 718 1.74 -16.54 -8.96
C PHE A 718 2.24 -17.99 -9.05
N ASP A 719 1.36 -18.97 -8.80
CA ASP A 719 1.48 -20.36 -9.27
C ASP A 719 0.68 -20.47 -10.58
N LEU A 720 1.37 -20.43 -11.71
CA LEU A 720 0.76 -20.49 -13.04
C LEU A 720 0.51 -21.91 -13.55
N GLY A 721 0.71 -22.91 -12.68
CA GLY A 721 0.49 -24.32 -12.99
C GLY A 721 1.63 -24.95 -13.79
N PRO A 722 1.39 -26.14 -14.40
CA PRO A 722 2.41 -26.88 -15.11
C PRO A 722 3.05 -26.08 -16.25
N ALA A 723 4.38 -25.92 -16.24
CA ALA A 723 5.13 -25.10 -17.21
C ALA A 723 4.84 -25.50 -18.66
N GLY A 724 4.69 -26.81 -18.94
CA GLY A 724 4.35 -27.32 -20.26
C GLY A 724 2.95 -26.88 -20.77
N GLU A 725 2.07 -26.35 -19.92
CA GLU A 725 0.80 -25.74 -20.26
C GLU A 725 0.88 -24.22 -20.22
N ALA A 726 1.50 -23.69 -19.16
CA ALA A 726 1.63 -22.26 -18.93
C ALA A 726 2.44 -21.54 -20.03
N LEU A 727 3.37 -22.21 -20.69
CA LEU A 727 4.30 -21.66 -21.70
C LEU A 727 3.91 -22.03 -23.15
N LYS A 728 2.65 -22.25 -23.45
CA LYS A 728 2.19 -22.58 -24.81
C LYS A 728 1.86 -21.37 -25.70
N GLY A 729 1.98 -20.14 -25.21
CA GLY A 729 1.69 -18.89 -25.92
C GLY A 729 0.26 -18.45 -25.79
#